data_2a6cafb9e61e78de57374ed134912d2c
#
_entry.id   2a6cafb9e61e78de57374ed134912d2c
#
_cell.length_a   1.000
_cell.length_b   1.000
_cell.length_c   1.000
_cell.angle_alpha   90.00
_cell.angle_beta   90.00
_cell.angle_gamma   90.00
#
_symmetry.space_group_name_H-M   'P 1'
#
loop_
_entity.id
_entity.type
_entity.pdbx_description
1 polymer ?
#
loop_
_entity_poly.entity_id
_entity_poly.type
_entity_poly.pdbx_seq_one_letter_code
_entity_poly.pdbx_strand_id
1 'polypeptide(L)'
;MRNSLLILLVCWFACGWTEVGKTAATSSEWQQSQHLYPGTQSQWEGYDRYDFQFDGRDATIVVPKEVAKGQPWIWRPAFFGAFPSVDKALLAKGFHVVYYDVTHCYGNPQAVLQGTEFYQLMCDRLGLSEKVTLEGFSRGGLYALNWAIQNPEKVACIYLDAPVCDVFSWPGRKDQALWNDLLKEWQLTDEEMASFDGNPIDHLEPLAKAGVPILAVCGDSDQVVPYRENMDVVRSRYLALGGPVEVILKPGVDHHPHSLENPEPVVDFIVRNQSAYEPYLHYTVRGSLQNSFLKFENERKGRVAFLGGSITEMKGWKDRIEQQLQQRFPYTAFEFVEAGIASTGTTPGAFRLQHDVLSKGKVDLLFVEAAVNDHTNYFTPIEQVRGMEGDIRHALLSNPEMDIILLHFIYDPFIPMVAQRQQPDVILNHERVANHYLIPSINLVQEIGERMQDGEFTWEQFGGTHPLPFGHAYYAAAINHLLDDMWKEVTPESRIRPHHIPAMPLDTFSYYDGDFLPLEQARLGKGWRRVDSWHPDDPYEKRRGFVDVPMLEAKQAGAKLTLEFEGKAIGLFCTPGPSACVVEYSIDGKPFKKLDTFTEWSAYLYIPWVYLLETELPDTHHKLVLRISKDKNEASKGHELQIRNFVVN
;
A
#
# COMPACT_ATOMS: atom_id res chain seq x y z
N MET A 1 -74.74 14.25 -11.40
CA MET A 1 -75.53 13.15 -10.82
C MET A 1 -74.67 11.91 -10.82
N ARG A 2 -74.54 11.35 -9.63
CA ARG A 2 -73.97 10.05 -9.25
C ARG A 2 -72.49 9.79 -9.43
N ASN A 3 -71.81 9.94 -8.31
CA ASN A 3 -70.54 9.37 -7.88
C ASN A 3 -70.59 7.83 -7.93
N SER A 4 -69.48 7.22 -8.34
CA SER A 4 -69.17 5.83 -8.00
C SER A 4 -67.75 5.76 -7.49
N LEU A 5 -67.66 5.59 -6.19
CA LEU A 5 -66.42 5.31 -5.42
C LEU A 5 -66.02 3.84 -5.71
N LEU A 6 -64.84 3.60 -6.20
CA LEU A 6 -64.22 2.26 -6.26
C LEU A 6 -63.34 2.09 -5.03
N ILE A 7 -63.75 1.25 -4.11
CA ILE A 7 -63.00 0.85 -2.91
C ILE A 7 -62.14 -0.33 -3.34
N LEU A 8 -60.78 -0.14 -3.33
CA LEU A 8 -59.80 -1.23 -3.46
C LEU A 8 -59.60 -1.83 -2.06
N LEU A 9 -60.10 -3.04 -1.87
CA LEU A 9 -59.76 -3.92 -0.75
C LEU A 9 -58.34 -4.39 -0.88
N VAL A 10 -57.43 -3.90 0.00
CA VAL A 10 -56.12 -4.52 0.19
C VAL A 10 -56.24 -5.62 1.23
N CYS A 11 -56.21 -6.88 0.74
CA CYS A 11 -56.11 -8.04 1.62
C CYS A 11 -54.69 -8.08 2.26
N TRP A 12 -54.66 -7.80 3.53
CA TRP A 12 -53.51 -8.10 4.40
C TRP A 12 -53.51 -9.61 4.67
N PHE A 13 -52.60 -10.34 4.02
CA PHE A 13 -52.21 -11.69 4.47
C PHE A 13 -51.30 -11.50 5.69
N ALA A 14 -51.84 -11.62 6.89
CA ALA A 14 -51.07 -11.84 8.10
C ALA A 14 -50.46 -13.25 8.02
N CYS A 15 -49.24 -13.38 7.50
CA CYS A 15 -48.41 -14.52 7.77
C CYS A 15 -47.96 -14.46 9.21
N GLY A 16 -48.56 -15.31 10.04
CA GLY A 16 -48.12 -15.51 11.42
C GLY A 16 -46.67 -16.03 11.41
N TRP A 17 -45.78 -15.15 11.78
CA TRP A 17 -44.45 -15.58 12.24
C TRP A 17 -44.63 -16.19 13.62
N THR A 18 -44.70 -17.52 13.68
CA THR A 18 -44.43 -18.23 14.90
C THR A 18 -42.99 -17.87 15.26
N GLU A 19 -42.82 -17.18 16.39
CA GLU A 19 -41.54 -17.09 17.08
C GLU A 19 -41.05 -18.54 17.32
N VAL A 20 -40.15 -18.99 16.45
CA VAL A 20 -39.28 -20.11 16.76
C VAL A 20 -38.43 -19.62 17.93
N GLY A 21 -38.70 -20.20 19.10
CA GLY A 21 -38.05 -19.83 20.34
C GLY A 21 -36.56 -19.74 20.12
N LYS A 22 -36.00 -18.54 20.33
CA LYS A 22 -34.58 -18.34 20.58
C LYS A 22 -34.24 -19.12 21.84
N THR A 23 -33.82 -20.36 21.68
CA THR A 23 -32.96 -21.00 22.68
C THR A 23 -31.65 -20.27 22.58
N ALA A 24 -31.54 -19.13 23.28
CA ALA A 24 -30.26 -18.53 23.58
C ALA A 24 -29.39 -19.65 24.14
N ALA A 25 -28.30 -19.92 23.46
CA ALA A 25 -27.21 -20.73 24.02
C ALA A 25 -27.00 -20.25 25.44
N THR A 26 -27.11 -21.15 26.35
CA THR A 26 -27.37 -20.91 27.76
C THR A 26 -26.38 -19.86 28.30
N SER A 27 -26.89 -18.69 28.60
CA SER A 27 -26.24 -17.63 29.38
C SER A 27 -25.71 -18.10 30.75
N SER A 28 -25.94 -19.36 31.12
CA SER A 28 -25.57 -19.93 32.40
C SER A 28 -24.09 -20.23 32.56
N GLU A 29 -23.40 -20.71 31.54
CA GLU A 29 -21.95 -21.02 31.65
C GLU A 29 -21.09 -19.77 31.70
N TRP A 30 -21.49 -18.74 30.94
CA TRP A 30 -20.80 -17.43 30.92
C TRP A 30 -21.08 -16.59 32.17
N GLN A 31 -22.23 -16.79 32.82
CA GLN A 31 -22.60 -16.07 34.05
C GLN A 31 -21.96 -16.64 35.32
N GLN A 32 -21.43 -17.87 35.28
CA GLN A 32 -20.83 -18.56 36.44
C GLN A 32 -19.31 -18.53 36.49
N SER A 33 -18.60 -18.16 35.40
CA SER A 33 -17.14 -18.16 35.43
C SER A 33 -16.60 -16.83 35.98
N GLN A 34 -15.74 -16.91 36.99
CA GLN A 34 -14.89 -15.79 37.44
C GLN A 34 -13.75 -15.50 36.44
N HIS A 35 -13.68 -16.23 35.36
CA HIS A 35 -12.64 -16.18 34.33
C HIS A 35 -13.15 -15.50 33.07
N LEU A 36 -12.25 -14.85 32.36
CA LEU A 36 -12.52 -14.20 31.06
C LEU A 36 -12.98 -15.21 30.00
N TYR A 37 -12.42 -16.43 30.01
CA TYR A 37 -12.71 -17.50 29.05
C TYR A 37 -13.72 -18.49 29.61
N PRO A 38 -14.63 -19.03 28.77
CA PRO A 38 -15.66 -19.97 29.18
C PRO A 38 -15.10 -21.41 29.38
N GLY A 39 -15.87 -22.24 30.08
CA GLY A 39 -15.69 -23.69 30.15
C GLY A 39 -14.62 -24.15 31.11
N THR A 40 -14.04 -25.32 30.85
CA THR A 40 -13.09 -26.00 31.73
C THR A 40 -11.66 -25.66 31.35
N GLN A 41 -10.92 -25.13 32.32
CA GLN A 41 -9.51 -24.83 32.12
C GLN A 41 -8.65 -26.08 32.19
N SER A 42 -7.71 -26.21 31.29
CA SER A 42 -6.67 -27.24 31.25
C SER A 42 -5.38 -26.65 30.65
N GLN A 43 -4.42 -27.51 30.29
CA GLN A 43 -3.18 -27.10 29.64
C GLN A 43 -3.03 -27.82 28.29
N TRP A 44 -2.54 -27.09 27.27
CA TRP A 44 -2.13 -27.68 26.00
C TRP A 44 -0.78 -27.12 25.59
N GLU A 45 0.22 -27.96 25.39
CA GLU A 45 1.58 -27.56 24.97
C GLU A 45 2.21 -26.44 25.85
N GLY A 46 1.80 -26.37 27.16
CA GLY A 46 2.29 -25.35 28.11
C GLY A 46 1.56 -24.01 28.05
N TYR A 47 0.43 -23.93 27.36
CA TYR A 47 -0.48 -22.79 27.28
C TYR A 47 -1.81 -23.11 27.96
N ASP A 48 -2.49 -22.10 28.49
CA ASP A 48 -3.83 -22.26 29.06
C ASP A 48 -4.83 -22.59 27.95
N ARG A 49 -5.62 -23.63 28.20
CA ARG A 49 -6.65 -24.14 27.31
C ARG A 49 -7.99 -24.13 28.01
N TYR A 50 -9.04 -23.71 27.32
CA TYR A 50 -10.41 -23.66 27.79
C TYR A 50 -11.30 -24.46 26.85
N ASP A 51 -11.97 -25.50 27.34
CA ASP A 51 -12.89 -26.34 26.59
C ASP A 51 -14.33 -26.08 27.01
N PHE A 52 -15.22 -25.87 26.05
CA PHE A 52 -16.62 -25.55 26.26
C PHE A 52 -17.50 -26.07 25.12
N GLN A 53 -18.81 -26.01 25.34
CA GLN A 53 -19.79 -26.31 24.28
C GLN A 53 -20.38 -25.02 23.72
N PHE A 54 -20.49 -24.94 22.39
CA PHE A 54 -21.22 -23.89 21.72
C PHE A 54 -22.17 -24.51 20.70
N ASP A 55 -23.46 -24.24 20.84
CA ASP A 55 -24.53 -24.80 20.01
C ASP A 55 -24.43 -26.34 19.82
N GLY A 56 -24.13 -27.02 20.93
CA GLY A 56 -24.02 -28.49 20.97
C GLY A 56 -22.74 -29.09 20.34
N ARG A 57 -21.75 -28.25 20.00
CA ARG A 57 -20.46 -28.66 19.43
C ARG A 57 -19.31 -28.33 20.36
N ASP A 58 -18.27 -29.12 20.30
CA ASP A 58 -17.05 -28.84 21.03
C ASP A 58 -16.34 -27.60 20.53
N ALA A 59 -15.93 -26.74 21.46
CA ALA A 59 -15.13 -25.58 21.19
C ALA A 59 -13.94 -25.51 22.17
N THR A 60 -12.82 -25.02 21.67
CA THR A 60 -11.58 -24.87 22.46
C THR A 60 -10.94 -23.53 22.17
N ILE A 61 -10.44 -22.87 23.21
CA ILE A 61 -9.60 -21.69 23.11
C ILE A 61 -8.27 -21.97 23.79
N VAL A 62 -7.16 -21.78 23.08
CA VAL A 62 -5.82 -21.79 23.67
C VAL A 62 -5.31 -20.37 23.71
N VAL A 63 -4.90 -19.93 24.90
CA VAL A 63 -4.54 -18.54 25.18
C VAL A 63 -3.01 -18.40 25.18
N PRO A 64 -2.44 -17.43 24.46
CA PRO A 64 -1.01 -17.17 24.49
C PRO A 64 -0.58 -16.67 25.88
N LYS A 65 0.71 -16.84 26.23
CA LYS A 65 1.24 -16.34 27.51
C LYS A 65 1.24 -14.81 27.58
N GLU A 66 1.52 -14.17 26.45
CA GLU A 66 1.44 -12.73 26.25
C GLU A 66 0.60 -12.51 25.00
N VAL A 67 -0.52 -11.82 25.15
CA VAL A 67 -1.45 -11.55 24.04
C VAL A 67 -0.87 -10.44 23.19
N ALA A 68 -0.76 -10.67 21.88
CA ALA A 68 -0.33 -9.64 20.93
C ALA A 68 -1.38 -8.53 20.83
N LYS A 69 -0.91 -7.32 20.51
CA LYS A 69 -1.77 -6.15 20.28
C LYS A 69 -2.82 -6.47 19.22
N GLY A 70 -4.05 -6.02 19.42
CA GLY A 70 -5.18 -6.31 18.53
C GLY A 70 -5.79 -7.72 18.73
N GLN A 71 -5.29 -8.51 19.69
CA GLN A 71 -5.83 -9.82 20.04
C GLN A 71 -6.02 -10.75 18.83
N PRO A 72 -4.98 -10.99 18.01
CA PRO A 72 -5.07 -11.80 16.80
C PRO A 72 -5.39 -13.26 17.15
N TRP A 73 -6.05 -13.94 16.23
CA TRP A 73 -6.42 -15.32 16.39
C TRP A 73 -6.50 -16.12 15.10
N ILE A 74 -6.24 -17.42 15.24
CA ILE A 74 -6.41 -18.40 14.18
C ILE A 74 -7.54 -19.34 14.53
N TRP A 75 -8.40 -19.63 13.58
CA TRP A 75 -9.55 -20.51 13.76
C TRP A 75 -9.41 -21.80 12.95
N ARG A 76 -9.34 -22.90 13.66
CA ARG A 76 -9.32 -24.27 13.12
C ARG A 76 -10.73 -24.87 13.17
N PRO A 77 -11.38 -25.17 12.05
CA PRO A 77 -12.69 -25.80 12.01
C PRO A 77 -12.64 -27.34 12.14
N ALA A 78 -11.44 -27.93 12.08
CA ALA A 78 -11.26 -29.39 12.10
C ALA A 78 -9.90 -29.79 12.70
N PHE A 79 -9.79 -31.01 13.21
CA PHE A 79 -8.55 -31.68 13.59
C PHE A 79 -7.71 -30.94 14.62
N PHE A 80 -8.31 -30.46 15.73
CA PHE A 80 -7.58 -29.77 16.78
C PHE A 80 -6.38 -30.60 17.27
N GLY A 81 -5.22 -29.96 17.35
CA GLY A 81 -3.97 -30.58 17.82
C GLY A 81 -3.26 -31.48 16.81
N ALA A 82 -3.81 -31.69 15.61
CA ALA A 82 -3.10 -32.39 14.54
C ALA A 82 -2.10 -31.46 13.86
N PHE A 83 -0.83 -31.91 13.73
CA PHE A 83 0.25 -31.13 13.10
C PHE A 83 0.36 -29.68 13.61
N PRO A 84 0.55 -29.45 14.92
CA PRO A 84 0.33 -28.17 15.58
C PRO A 84 1.54 -27.22 15.51
N SER A 85 2.45 -27.39 14.55
CA SER A 85 3.68 -26.58 14.49
C SER A 85 3.38 -25.10 14.25
N VAL A 86 2.42 -24.78 13.38
CA VAL A 86 1.97 -23.41 13.09
C VAL A 86 1.24 -22.84 14.31
N ASP A 87 0.28 -23.57 14.90
CA ASP A 87 -0.45 -23.14 16.10
C ASP A 87 0.50 -22.75 17.24
N LYS A 88 1.50 -23.61 17.52
CA LYS A 88 2.47 -23.38 18.60
C LYS A 88 3.34 -22.17 18.34
N ALA A 89 3.77 -21.96 17.09
CA ALA A 89 4.55 -20.80 16.71
C ALA A 89 3.72 -19.49 16.80
N LEU A 90 2.44 -19.53 16.44
CA LEU A 90 1.53 -18.40 16.58
C LEU A 90 1.20 -18.08 18.04
N LEU A 91 0.99 -19.08 18.89
CA LEU A 91 0.83 -18.89 20.34
C LEU A 91 2.06 -18.19 20.95
N ALA A 92 3.27 -18.57 20.53
CA ALA A 92 4.50 -17.91 20.96
C ALA A 92 4.60 -16.45 20.49
N LYS A 93 3.89 -16.08 19.41
CA LYS A 93 3.78 -14.71 18.88
C LYS A 93 2.53 -13.97 19.42
N GLY A 94 1.82 -14.52 20.39
CA GLY A 94 0.70 -13.85 21.06
C GLY A 94 -0.67 -14.02 20.39
N PHE A 95 -0.83 -14.95 19.47
CA PHE A 95 -2.11 -15.29 18.84
C PHE A 95 -2.90 -16.26 19.74
N HIS A 96 -4.22 -16.11 19.75
CA HIS A 96 -5.10 -17.15 20.26
C HIS A 96 -5.28 -18.24 19.19
N VAL A 97 -5.34 -19.51 19.63
CA VAL A 97 -5.73 -20.64 18.77
C VAL A 97 -7.12 -21.08 19.18
N VAL A 98 -8.05 -21.02 18.25
CA VAL A 98 -9.47 -21.28 18.49
C VAL A 98 -9.93 -22.44 17.61
N TYR A 99 -10.67 -23.33 18.20
CA TYR A 99 -11.27 -24.49 17.54
C TYR A 99 -12.78 -24.51 17.77
N TYR A 100 -13.51 -24.86 16.71
CA TYR A 100 -14.93 -25.14 16.77
C TYR A 100 -15.22 -26.35 15.88
N ASP A 101 -15.74 -27.44 16.46
CA ASP A 101 -15.87 -28.71 15.75
C ASP A 101 -16.99 -28.70 14.72
N VAL A 102 -16.63 -28.49 13.48
CA VAL A 102 -17.45 -28.60 12.30
C VAL A 102 -16.88 -29.60 11.28
N THR A 103 -16.01 -30.50 11.77
CA THR A 103 -15.25 -31.48 10.97
C THR A 103 -16.14 -32.29 10.05
N HIS A 104 -17.30 -32.73 10.51
CA HIS A 104 -18.23 -33.59 9.78
C HIS A 104 -19.32 -32.82 9.01
N CYS A 105 -19.29 -31.48 9.01
CA CYS A 105 -20.36 -30.68 8.37
C CYS A 105 -20.12 -30.44 6.88
N TYR A 106 -18.95 -30.79 6.35
CA TYR A 106 -18.58 -30.60 4.93
C TYR A 106 -18.84 -29.17 4.39
N GLY A 107 -18.72 -28.15 5.25
CA GLY A 107 -18.97 -26.77 4.88
C GLY A 107 -20.41 -26.43 4.49
N ASN A 108 -21.40 -27.16 4.99
CA ASN A 108 -22.80 -26.93 4.67
C ASN A 108 -23.31 -25.57 5.18
N PRO A 109 -24.37 -24.99 4.60
CA PRO A 109 -24.85 -23.65 4.94
C PRO A 109 -25.22 -23.46 6.42
N GLN A 110 -25.77 -24.50 7.07
CA GLN A 110 -26.14 -24.44 8.48
C GLN A 110 -24.91 -24.31 9.38
N ALA A 111 -23.86 -25.08 9.11
CA ALA A 111 -22.60 -24.99 9.86
C ALA A 111 -21.89 -23.66 9.62
N VAL A 112 -21.97 -23.10 8.40
CA VAL A 112 -21.44 -21.75 8.10
C VAL A 112 -22.16 -20.67 8.90
N LEU A 113 -23.49 -20.78 9.03
CA LEU A 113 -24.28 -19.84 9.84
C LEU A 113 -23.94 -19.95 11.33
N GLN A 114 -23.88 -21.18 11.88
CA GLN A 114 -23.44 -21.44 13.27
C GLN A 114 -22.03 -20.90 13.54
N GLY A 115 -21.12 -21.06 12.57
CA GLY A 115 -19.77 -20.49 12.67
C GLY A 115 -19.75 -18.95 12.67
N THR A 116 -20.70 -18.31 12.00
CA THR A 116 -20.81 -16.85 12.06
C THR A 116 -21.26 -16.39 13.46
N GLU A 117 -22.16 -17.12 14.11
CA GLU A 117 -22.54 -16.87 15.51
C GLU A 117 -21.38 -17.14 16.48
N PHE A 118 -20.60 -18.19 16.22
CA PHE A 118 -19.39 -18.50 16.99
C PHE A 118 -18.33 -17.40 16.83
N TYR A 119 -18.06 -16.95 15.61
CA TYR A 119 -17.16 -15.81 15.34
C TYR A 119 -17.60 -14.56 16.12
N GLN A 120 -18.90 -14.25 16.10
CA GLN A 120 -19.46 -13.10 16.82
C GLN A 120 -19.18 -13.21 18.34
N LEU A 121 -19.34 -14.42 18.90
CA LEU A 121 -19.03 -14.69 20.29
C LEU A 121 -17.55 -14.40 20.61
N MET A 122 -16.63 -14.82 19.74
CA MET A 122 -15.19 -14.57 19.92
C MET A 122 -14.86 -13.08 19.92
N CYS A 123 -15.42 -12.31 18.98
CA CYS A 123 -15.19 -10.88 18.89
C CYS A 123 -15.89 -10.10 20.02
N ASP A 124 -17.19 -10.32 20.24
CA ASP A 124 -18.00 -9.49 21.17
C ASP A 124 -17.71 -9.74 22.63
N ARG A 125 -17.39 -11.00 22.98
CA ARG A 125 -17.19 -11.43 24.38
C ARG A 125 -15.75 -11.50 24.81
N LEU A 126 -14.87 -11.91 23.91
CA LEU A 126 -13.45 -12.09 24.25
C LEU A 126 -12.60 -10.94 23.70
N GLY A 127 -13.18 -10.06 22.87
CA GLY A 127 -12.48 -8.94 22.27
C GLY A 127 -11.42 -9.38 21.25
N LEU A 128 -11.54 -10.59 20.68
CA LEU A 128 -10.62 -11.04 19.64
C LEU A 128 -10.79 -10.19 18.38
N SER A 129 -9.72 -10.12 17.57
CA SER A 129 -9.70 -9.33 16.34
C SER A 129 -10.92 -9.58 15.45
N GLU A 130 -11.51 -8.52 14.90
CA GLU A 130 -12.59 -8.62 13.90
C GLU A 130 -12.12 -9.26 12.59
N LYS A 131 -10.82 -9.37 12.36
CA LYS A 131 -10.23 -10.12 11.26
C LYS A 131 -9.66 -11.43 11.80
N VAL A 132 -10.13 -12.55 11.28
CA VAL A 132 -9.67 -13.88 11.68
C VAL A 132 -8.80 -14.53 10.61
N THR A 133 -7.76 -15.26 11.03
CA THR A 133 -7.08 -16.21 10.14
C THR A 133 -7.82 -17.54 10.17
N LEU A 134 -8.18 -18.08 9.01
CA LEU A 134 -8.75 -19.43 8.91
C LEU A 134 -7.68 -20.45 8.59
N GLU A 135 -7.76 -21.63 9.25
CA GLU A 135 -6.85 -22.74 9.02
C GLU A 135 -7.62 -23.98 8.56
N GLY A 136 -7.51 -24.34 7.29
CA GLY A 136 -8.27 -25.44 6.70
C GLY A 136 -7.41 -26.64 6.31
N PHE A 137 -7.31 -27.65 7.19
CA PHE A 137 -6.65 -28.92 6.90
C PHE A 137 -7.62 -29.91 6.25
N SER A 138 -7.21 -30.53 5.13
CA SER A 138 -7.96 -31.60 4.48
C SER A 138 -9.45 -31.20 4.30
N ARG A 139 -10.42 -32.00 4.81
CA ARG A 139 -11.85 -31.64 4.76
C ARG A 139 -12.20 -30.32 5.45
N GLY A 140 -11.39 -29.86 6.39
CA GLY A 140 -11.54 -28.54 7.01
C GLY A 140 -11.43 -27.39 5.98
N GLY A 141 -10.80 -27.63 4.84
CA GLY A 141 -10.74 -26.67 3.72
C GLY A 141 -12.11 -26.31 3.16
N LEU A 142 -13.05 -27.27 3.06
CA LEU A 142 -14.43 -27.02 2.62
C LEU A 142 -15.12 -25.98 3.53
N TYR A 143 -15.00 -26.19 4.84
CA TYR A 143 -15.62 -25.27 5.79
C TYR A 143 -14.95 -23.90 5.78
N ALA A 144 -13.62 -23.88 5.87
CA ALA A 144 -12.86 -22.63 5.93
C ALA A 144 -13.14 -21.73 4.71
N LEU A 145 -13.13 -22.31 3.52
CA LEU A 145 -13.42 -21.57 2.29
C LEU A 145 -14.89 -21.15 2.20
N ASN A 146 -15.86 -22.05 2.48
CA ASN A 146 -17.28 -21.72 2.41
C ASN A 146 -17.68 -20.65 3.42
N TRP A 147 -17.12 -20.69 4.65
CA TRP A 147 -17.35 -19.64 5.62
C TRP A 147 -16.72 -18.31 5.18
N ALA A 148 -15.49 -18.34 4.66
CA ALA A 148 -14.80 -17.16 4.17
C ALA A 148 -15.52 -16.50 3.00
N ILE A 149 -16.04 -17.28 2.04
CA ILE A 149 -16.82 -16.80 0.88
C ILE A 149 -18.06 -16.03 1.33
N GLN A 150 -18.73 -16.48 2.40
CA GLN A 150 -19.90 -15.80 2.95
C GLN A 150 -19.56 -14.61 3.87
N ASN A 151 -18.32 -14.51 4.34
CA ASN A 151 -17.87 -13.50 5.30
C ASN A 151 -16.49 -12.90 4.91
N PRO A 152 -16.26 -12.49 3.67
CA PRO A 152 -14.92 -12.13 3.21
C PRO A 152 -14.34 -10.92 3.97
N GLU A 153 -15.20 -10.02 4.44
CA GLU A 153 -14.82 -8.84 5.22
C GLU A 153 -14.29 -9.17 6.62
N LYS A 154 -14.58 -10.37 7.14
CA LYS A 154 -14.14 -10.84 8.46
C LYS A 154 -12.83 -11.63 8.41
N VAL A 155 -12.28 -11.88 7.22
CA VAL A 155 -11.10 -12.73 7.03
C VAL A 155 -9.86 -11.86 6.86
N ALA A 156 -8.82 -12.16 7.63
CA ALA A 156 -7.49 -11.57 7.46
C ALA A 156 -6.72 -12.29 6.35
N CYS A 157 -6.63 -13.61 6.46
CA CYS A 157 -6.04 -14.50 5.47
C CYS A 157 -6.51 -15.94 5.69
N ILE A 158 -6.22 -16.83 4.74
CA ILE A 158 -6.57 -18.25 4.81
C ILE A 158 -5.30 -19.08 4.63
N TYR A 159 -4.99 -19.92 5.62
CA TYR A 159 -4.00 -20.98 5.51
C TYR A 159 -4.70 -22.31 5.24
N LEU A 160 -4.32 -22.98 4.17
CA LEU A 160 -4.86 -24.27 3.75
C LEU A 160 -3.76 -25.33 3.73
N ASP A 161 -4.08 -26.56 4.15
CA ASP A 161 -3.14 -27.66 4.07
C ASP A 161 -3.80 -28.90 3.46
N ALA A 162 -3.36 -29.29 2.28
CA ALA A 162 -3.95 -30.34 1.45
C ALA A 162 -5.51 -30.26 1.44
N PRO A 163 -6.11 -29.07 1.15
CA PRO A 163 -7.52 -28.81 1.39
C PRO A 163 -8.42 -29.55 0.41
N VAL A 164 -9.54 -30.03 0.89
CA VAL A 164 -10.68 -30.40 0.03
C VAL A 164 -11.38 -29.11 -0.40
N CYS A 165 -11.54 -28.96 -1.72
CA CYS A 165 -12.19 -27.81 -2.32
C CYS A 165 -13.34 -28.24 -3.26
N ASP A 166 -13.43 -29.53 -3.56
CA ASP A 166 -14.45 -30.14 -4.40
C ASP A 166 -14.93 -31.46 -3.80
N VAL A 167 -16.21 -31.54 -3.45
CA VAL A 167 -16.80 -32.76 -2.86
C VAL A 167 -16.87 -33.94 -3.84
N PHE A 168 -16.77 -33.71 -5.13
CA PHE A 168 -16.70 -34.76 -6.15
C PHE A 168 -15.30 -35.37 -6.25
N SER A 169 -14.26 -34.62 -5.92
CA SER A 169 -12.90 -35.12 -5.76
C SER A 169 -12.77 -35.90 -4.46
N TRP A 170 -13.25 -35.32 -3.34
CA TRP A 170 -13.27 -35.95 -2.03
C TRP A 170 -14.52 -35.52 -1.22
N PRO A 171 -15.29 -36.42 -0.60
CA PRO A 171 -15.06 -37.88 -0.57
C PRO A 171 -15.29 -38.56 -1.91
N GLY A 172 -15.99 -37.89 -2.85
CA GLY A 172 -16.39 -38.49 -4.09
C GLY A 172 -17.20 -39.76 -3.88
N ARG A 173 -17.57 -40.40 -4.97
CA ARG A 173 -18.32 -41.69 -4.91
C ARG A 173 -17.40 -42.90 -4.65
N LYS A 174 -16.09 -42.67 -4.44
CA LYS A 174 -15.13 -43.73 -4.13
C LYS A 174 -15.29 -44.28 -2.72
N ASP A 175 -15.66 -43.40 -1.76
CA ASP A 175 -16.01 -43.77 -0.40
C ASP A 175 -17.49 -43.55 -0.15
N GLN A 176 -18.27 -44.62 -0.28
CA GLN A 176 -19.73 -44.57 -0.19
C GLN A 176 -20.22 -44.17 1.21
N ALA A 177 -19.46 -44.51 2.28
CA ALA A 177 -19.85 -44.17 3.64
C ALA A 177 -19.72 -42.64 3.87
N LEU A 178 -18.60 -42.05 3.48
CA LEU A 178 -18.39 -40.61 3.56
C LEU A 178 -19.28 -39.84 2.59
N TRP A 179 -19.58 -40.40 1.41
CA TRP A 179 -20.53 -39.80 0.47
C TRP A 179 -21.95 -39.74 1.07
N ASN A 180 -22.40 -40.81 1.70
CA ASN A 180 -23.73 -40.85 2.34
C ASN A 180 -23.78 -39.91 3.55
N ASP A 181 -22.67 -39.73 4.28
CA ASP A 181 -22.54 -38.77 5.37
C ASP A 181 -22.63 -37.32 4.84
N LEU A 182 -21.93 -37.01 3.76
CA LEU A 182 -22.04 -35.73 3.07
C LEU A 182 -23.50 -35.42 2.65
N LEU A 183 -24.17 -36.38 2.00
CA LEU A 183 -25.56 -36.22 1.55
C LEU A 183 -26.48 -35.91 2.75
N LYS A 184 -26.32 -36.63 3.84
CA LYS A 184 -27.07 -36.43 5.07
C LYS A 184 -26.84 -35.02 5.66
N GLU A 185 -25.58 -34.58 5.74
CA GLU A 185 -25.23 -33.28 6.31
C GLU A 185 -25.68 -32.10 5.44
N TRP A 186 -25.71 -32.27 4.14
CA TRP A 186 -26.25 -31.30 3.21
C TRP A 186 -27.74 -31.43 2.97
N GLN A 187 -28.38 -32.45 3.53
CA GLN A 187 -29.82 -32.80 3.35
C GLN A 187 -30.19 -32.94 1.89
N LEU A 188 -29.33 -33.59 1.10
CA LEU A 188 -29.49 -33.84 -0.34
C LEU A 188 -29.61 -35.31 -0.65
N THR A 189 -30.27 -35.61 -1.77
CA THR A 189 -30.26 -36.92 -2.39
C THR A 189 -29.12 -37.05 -3.41
N ASP A 190 -28.81 -38.28 -3.82
CA ASP A 190 -27.77 -38.52 -4.83
C ASP A 190 -28.12 -37.94 -6.21
N GLU A 191 -29.42 -37.84 -6.53
CA GLU A 191 -29.90 -37.20 -7.76
C GLU A 191 -29.72 -35.68 -7.73
N GLU A 192 -29.96 -35.04 -6.58
CA GLU A 192 -29.80 -33.58 -6.41
C GLU A 192 -28.33 -33.12 -6.48
N MET A 193 -27.40 -34.05 -6.22
CA MET A 193 -25.97 -33.75 -6.39
C MET A 193 -25.57 -33.45 -7.84
N ALA A 194 -26.40 -33.78 -8.83
CA ALA A 194 -26.17 -33.39 -10.23
C ALA A 194 -26.23 -31.86 -10.45
N SER A 195 -26.88 -31.12 -9.53
CA SER A 195 -26.99 -29.66 -9.51
C SER A 195 -26.36 -29.05 -8.27
N PHE A 196 -25.43 -29.77 -7.65
CA PHE A 196 -24.77 -29.29 -6.44
C PHE A 196 -23.91 -28.02 -6.70
N ASP A 197 -24.18 -26.98 -5.96
CA ASP A 197 -23.56 -25.66 -6.07
C ASP A 197 -22.91 -25.22 -4.74
N GLY A 198 -22.36 -26.18 -3.98
CA GLY A 198 -21.77 -25.92 -2.66
C GLY A 198 -20.24 -26.04 -2.62
N ASN A 199 -19.58 -26.23 -3.77
CA ASN A 199 -18.13 -26.33 -3.83
C ASN A 199 -17.47 -24.94 -3.75
N PRO A 200 -16.54 -24.69 -2.83
CA PRO A 200 -15.86 -23.41 -2.76
C PRO A 200 -15.10 -23.03 -4.03
N ILE A 201 -14.64 -24.02 -4.82
CA ILE A 201 -13.94 -23.74 -6.10
C ILE A 201 -14.79 -22.97 -7.12
N ASP A 202 -16.12 -22.97 -6.97
CA ASP A 202 -17.05 -22.32 -7.90
C ASP A 202 -17.45 -20.91 -7.46
N HIS A 203 -17.12 -20.49 -6.22
CA HIS A 203 -17.61 -19.26 -5.59
C HIS A 203 -16.51 -18.33 -5.05
N LEU A 204 -15.34 -18.31 -5.66
CA LEU A 204 -14.16 -17.56 -5.17
C LEU A 204 -14.25 -16.05 -5.37
N GLU A 205 -15.20 -15.54 -6.16
CA GLU A 205 -15.29 -14.11 -6.52
C GLU A 205 -15.40 -13.17 -5.30
N PRO A 206 -16.22 -13.43 -4.25
CA PRO A 206 -16.30 -12.57 -3.08
C PRO A 206 -14.96 -12.42 -2.35
N LEU A 207 -14.20 -13.51 -2.23
CA LEU A 207 -12.87 -13.48 -1.63
C LEU A 207 -11.87 -12.69 -2.47
N ALA A 208 -11.87 -12.89 -3.78
CA ALA A 208 -10.99 -12.17 -4.70
C ALA A 208 -11.30 -10.67 -4.70
N LYS A 209 -12.59 -10.31 -4.70
CA LYS A 209 -13.04 -8.91 -4.60
C LYS A 209 -12.62 -8.26 -3.30
N ALA A 210 -12.64 -8.99 -2.20
CA ALA A 210 -12.17 -8.51 -0.89
C ALA A 210 -10.64 -8.55 -0.75
N GLY A 211 -9.93 -9.12 -1.73
CA GLY A 211 -8.47 -9.24 -1.72
C GLY A 211 -7.93 -10.16 -0.63
N VAL A 212 -8.68 -11.17 -0.17
CA VAL A 212 -8.29 -12.07 0.91
C VAL A 212 -7.08 -12.91 0.52
N PRO A 213 -5.93 -12.81 1.19
CA PRO A 213 -4.77 -13.63 0.86
C PRO A 213 -4.96 -15.12 1.22
N ILE A 214 -4.55 -16.00 0.33
CA ILE A 214 -4.57 -17.46 0.54
C ILE A 214 -3.16 -18.01 0.41
N LEU A 215 -2.71 -18.78 1.41
CA LEU A 215 -1.53 -19.63 1.33
C LEU A 215 -1.94 -21.09 1.46
N ALA A 216 -1.49 -21.94 0.56
CA ALA A 216 -1.70 -23.38 0.67
C ALA A 216 -0.39 -24.16 0.69
N VAL A 217 -0.35 -25.23 1.50
CA VAL A 217 0.72 -26.24 1.51
C VAL A 217 0.12 -27.55 1.02
N CYS A 218 0.66 -28.13 -0.04
CA CYS A 218 0.11 -29.35 -0.66
C CYS A 218 1.23 -30.33 -1.04
N GLY A 219 0.96 -31.63 -0.97
CA GLY A 219 1.78 -32.65 -1.60
C GLY A 219 1.48 -32.72 -3.10
N ASP A 220 2.48 -32.83 -3.97
CA ASP A 220 2.28 -32.97 -5.41
C ASP A 220 1.87 -34.37 -5.84
N SER A 221 2.01 -35.34 -4.94
CA SER A 221 1.70 -36.75 -5.13
C SER A 221 0.52 -37.23 -4.30
N ASP A 222 -0.30 -36.32 -3.77
CA ASP A 222 -1.46 -36.60 -2.92
C ASP A 222 -2.51 -37.42 -3.69
N GLN A 223 -2.79 -38.66 -3.18
CA GLN A 223 -3.75 -39.60 -3.76
C GLN A 223 -5.12 -39.53 -3.05
N VAL A 224 -5.20 -38.91 -1.88
CA VAL A 224 -6.43 -38.77 -1.08
C VAL A 224 -7.19 -37.55 -1.51
N VAL A 225 -6.53 -36.39 -1.53
CA VAL A 225 -7.07 -35.11 -1.97
C VAL A 225 -6.16 -34.56 -3.08
N PRO A 226 -6.31 -35.02 -4.33
CA PRO A 226 -5.39 -34.66 -5.39
C PRO A 226 -5.28 -33.15 -5.58
N TYR A 227 -4.06 -32.63 -5.55
CA TYR A 227 -3.76 -31.20 -5.72
C TYR A 227 -4.43 -30.62 -6.96
N ARG A 228 -4.35 -31.34 -8.09
CA ARG A 228 -4.88 -30.87 -9.38
C ARG A 228 -6.40 -30.74 -9.43
N GLU A 229 -7.12 -31.51 -8.61
CA GLU A 229 -8.59 -31.49 -8.56
C GLU A 229 -9.12 -30.48 -7.53
N ASN A 230 -8.28 -30.02 -6.62
CA ASN A 230 -8.63 -29.15 -5.50
C ASN A 230 -7.88 -27.82 -5.56
N MET A 231 -6.72 -27.70 -4.90
CA MET A 231 -6.03 -26.42 -4.73
C MET A 231 -5.49 -25.82 -6.03
N ASP A 232 -5.13 -26.61 -7.04
CA ASP A 232 -4.71 -26.10 -8.35
C ASP A 232 -5.85 -25.39 -9.08
N VAL A 233 -7.08 -25.90 -8.92
CA VAL A 233 -8.30 -25.26 -9.44
C VAL A 233 -8.57 -23.95 -8.72
N VAL A 234 -8.52 -23.96 -7.37
CA VAL A 234 -8.64 -22.72 -6.56
C VAL A 234 -7.61 -21.71 -7.00
N ARG A 235 -6.31 -22.09 -7.07
CA ARG A 235 -5.22 -21.21 -7.47
C ARG A 235 -5.47 -20.58 -8.85
N SER A 236 -5.81 -21.42 -9.84
CA SER A 236 -6.00 -20.96 -11.22
C SER A 236 -7.17 -19.98 -11.34
N ARG A 237 -8.31 -20.31 -10.73
CA ARG A 237 -9.51 -19.46 -10.76
C ARG A 237 -9.31 -18.18 -9.94
N TYR A 238 -8.70 -18.30 -8.78
CA TYR A 238 -8.47 -17.16 -7.89
C TYR A 238 -7.52 -16.13 -8.48
N LEU A 239 -6.42 -16.59 -9.13
CA LEU A 239 -5.53 -15.71 -9.88
C LEU A 239 -6.24 -15.04 -11.06
N ALA A 240 -7.10 -15.76 -11.76
CA ALA A 240 -7.87 -15.19 -12.87
C ALA A 240 -8.85 -14.09 -12.42
N LEU A 241 -9.32 -14.15 -11.16
CA LEU A 241 -10.15 -13.14 -10.52
C LEU A 241 -9.32 -12.00 -9.88
N GLY A 242 -7.99 -12.05 -9.96
CA GLY A 242 -7.10 -11.06 -9.34
C GLY A 242 -6.84 -11.28 -7.85
N GLY A 243 -7.27 -12.40 -7.29
CA GLY A 243 -7.08 -12.73 -5.87
C GLY A 243 -5.64 -13.16 -5.55
N PRO A 244 -5.06 -12.73 -4.41
CA PRO A 244 -3.71 -13.09 -4.01
C PRO A 244 -3.66 -14.53 -3.46
N VAL A 245 -2.92 -15.43 -4.11
CA VAL A 245 -2.76 -16.81 -3.69
C VAL A 245 -1.32 -17.30 -3.90
N GLU A 246 -0.79 -17.94 -2.86
CA GLU A 246 0.52 -18.59 -2.84
C GLU A 246 0.33 -20.10 -2.60
N VAL A 247 1.13 -20.94 -3.25
CA VAL A 247 1.10 -22.40 -3.02
C VAL A 247 2.52 -22.92 -2.85
N ILE A 248 2.74 -23.61 -1.75
CA ILE A 248 3.97 -24.35 -1.45
C ILE A 248 3.70 -25.82 -1.77
N LEU A 249 4.31 -26.32 -2.84
CA LEU A 249 4.22 -27.74 -3.19
C LEU A 249 5.37 -28.51 -2.53
N LYS A 250 5.05 -29.62 -1.90
CA LYS A 250 6.00 -30.59 -1.31
C LYS A 250 6.26 -31.70 -2.32
N PRO A 251 7.46 -31.76 -2.97
CA PRO A 251 7.72 -32.75 -3.99
C PRO A 251 7.71 -34.19 -3.48
N GLY A 252 6.97 -35.08 -4.15
CA GLY A 252 6.87 -36.51 -3.83
C GLY A 252 6.09 -36.81 -2.54
N VAL A 253 5.44 -35.83 -1.94
CA VAL A 253 4.65 -36.03 -0.71
C VAL A 253 3.20 -36.34 -1.07
N ASP A 254 2.64 -37.37 -0.42
CA ASP A 254 1.23 -37.73 -0.47
C ASP A 254 0.42 -36.84 0.48
N HIS A 255 -0.81 -37.24 0.87
CA HIS A 255 -1.67 -36.47 1.79
C HIS A 255 -1.03 -36.19 3.15
N HIS A 256 -0.15 -37.04 3.60
CA HIS A 256 0.60 -36.91 4.85
C HIS A 256 2.11 -36.94 4.61
N PRO A 257 2.91 -36.26 5.47
CA PRO A 257 2.49 -35.41 6.59
C PRO A 257 1.94 -34.06 6.13
N HIS A 258 0.96 -33.54 6.87
CA HIS A 258 0.55 -32.15 6.77
C HIS A 258 1.63 -31.19 7.28
N SER A 259 1.44 -29.89 7.07
CA SER A 259 2.33 -28.79 7.45
C SER A 259 3.71 -28.85 6.79
N LEU A 260 4.53 -27.88 7.13
CA LEU A 260 5.95 -27.86 6.80
C LEU A 260 6.77 -28.31 8.02
N GLU A 261 7.93 -28.91 7.78
CA GLU A 261 8.88 -29.21 8.84
C GLU A 261 9.33 -27.93 9.57
N ASN A 262 9.64 -26.88 8.80
CA ASN A 262 9.78 -25.52 9.33
C ASN A 262 8.49 -24.73 9.10
N PRO A 263 7.73 -24.32 10.14
CA PRO A 263 6.47 -23.61 10.01
C PRO A 263 6.62 -22.12 9.62
N GLU A 264 7.82 -21.55 9.72
CA GLU A 264 8.04 -20.10 9.55
C GLU A 264 7.44 -19.50 8.27
N PRO A 265 7.49 -20.13 7.08
CA PRO A 265 6.88 -19.55 5.88
C PRO A 265 5.36 -19.34 6.02
N VAL A 266 4.67 -20.25 6.71
CA VAL A 266 3.23 -20.14 7.00
C VAL A 266 2.97 -19.11 8.10
N VAL A 267 3.76 -19.15 9.16
CA VAL A 267 3.67 -18.21 10.28
C VAL A 267 3.91 -16.77 9.82
N ASP A 268 4.94 -16.52 9.00
CA ASP A 268 5.23 -15.21 8.44
C ASP A 268 4.09 -14.71 7.54
N PHE A 269 3.52 -15.61 6.72
CA PHE A 269 2.33 -15.28 5.92
C PHE A 269 1.16 -14.85 6.82
N ILE A 270 0.87 -15.60 7.88
CA ILE A 270 -0.25 -15.30 8.79
C ILE A 270 0.01 -14.00 9.53
N VAL A 271 1.17 -13.84 10.15
CA VAL A 271 1.51 -12.65 10.95
C VAL A 271 1.40 -11.38 10.10
N ARG A 272 1.97 -11.36 8.90
CA ARG A 272 1.92 -10.17 8.03
C ARG A 272 0.52 -9.82 7.52
N ASN A 273 -0.41 -10.79 7.44
CA ASN A 273 -1.78 -10.56 6.97
C ASN A 273 -2.79 -10.39 8.12
N GLN A 274 -2.52 -10.97 9.29
CA GLN A 274 -3.34 -10.82 10.49
C GLN A 274 -3.03 -9.57 11.27
N SER A 275 -1.83 -8.99 11.13
CA SER A 275 -1.50 -7.72 11.77
C SER A 275 -2.59 -6.74 11.40
N ALA A 276 -3.56 -6.56 12.30
CA ALA A 276 -4.52 -5.49 12.17
C ALA A 276 -3.68 -4.23 12.02
N TYR A 277 -3.81 -3.53 10.89
CA TYR A 277 -3.30 -2.18 10.79
C TYR A 277 -4.01 -1.40 11.90
N GLU A 278 -3.41 -1.36 13.07
CA GLU A 278 -3.76 -0.35 14.06
C GLU A 278 -3.04 0.92 13.64
N PRO A 279 -3.76 1.98 13.36
CA PRO A 279 -3.14 3.22 12.97
C PRO A 279 -2.26 3.71 14.12
N TYR A 280 -0.97 3.70 13.91
CA TYR A 280 -0.11 4.61 14.61
C TYR A 280 -0.48 5.98 14.04
N LEU A 281 -1.13 6.81 14.86
CA LEU A 281 -1.63 8.12 14.41
C LEU A 281 -0.48 9.09 14.18
N HIS A 282 0.41 8.77 13.24
CA HIS A 282 1.52 9.62 12.84
C HIS A 282 1.18 10.48 11.62
N TYR A 283 -0.05 10.95 11.55
CA TYR A 283 -0.43 11.99 10.60
C TYR A 283 -0.89 13.25 11.32
N THR A 284 -0.75 14.37 10.63
CA THR A 284 -1.22 15.66 11.11
C THR A 284 -2.34 16.15 10.21
N VAL A 285 -3.56 16.22 10.77
CA VAL A 285 -4.70 16.83 10.10
C VAL A 285 -4.51 18.34 10.07
N ARG A 286 -4.55 18.92 8.87
CA ARG A 286 -4.52 20.37 8.61
C ARG A 286 -5.44 20.65 7.43
N GLY A 287 -6.03 21.85 7.42
CA GLY A 287 -6.91 22.25 6.33
C GLY A 287 -8.07 21.27 6.09
N SER A 288 -8.31 20.91 4.82
CA SER A 288 -9.39 20.01 4.42
C SER A 288 -9.01 19.24 3.15
N LEU A 289 -9.54 18.03 2.97
CA LEU A 289 -9.52 17.24 1.73
C LEU A 289 -10.92 17.09 1.13
N GLN A 290 -11.88 17.97 1.51
CA GLN A 290 -13.27 17.87 1.06
C GLN A 290 -13.44 18.09 -0.45
N ASN A 291 -12.55 18.87 -1.08
CA ASN A 291 -12.70 19.23 -2.49
C ASN A 291 -12.56 18.02 -3.40
N SER A 292 -11.53 17.18 -3.17
CA SER A 292 -11.34 15.93 -3.90
C SER A 292 -12.50 14.97 -3.68
N PHE A 293 -12.95 14.77 -2.43
CA PHE A 293 -14.12 13.94 -2.13
C PHE A 293 -15.36 14.39 -2.91
N LEU A 294 -15.69 15.69 -2.83
CA LEU A 294 -16.88 16.23 -3.49
C LEU A 294 -16.82 16.11 -5.02
N LYS A 295 -15.64 16.24 -5.61
CA LYS A 295 -15.45 16.04 -7.05
C LYS A 295 -15.61 14.58 -7.44
N PHE A 296 -14.99 13.68 -6.68
CA PHE A 296 -15.07 12.25 -6.94
C PHE A 296 -16.50 11.74 -6.79
N GLU A 297 -17.19 12.11 -5.72
CA GLU A 297 -18.56 11.65 -5.46
C GLU A 297 -19.59 12.31 -6.40
N ASN A 298 -19.55 13.65 -6.58
CA ASN A 298 -20.60 14.39 -7.25
C ASN A 298 -20.33 14.59 -8.75
N GLU A 299 -19.10 14.94 -9.15
CA GLU A 299 -18.75 15.18 -10.55
C GLU A 299 -18.38 13.86 -11.26
N ARG A 300 -18.09 12.81 -10.51
CA ARG A 300 -17.68 11.47 -10.99
C ARG A 300 -16.50 11.54 -11.95
N LYS A 301 -15.57 12.45 -11.65
CA LYS A 301 -14.29 12.65 -12.33
C LYS A 301 -13.26 12.99 -11.30
N GLY A 302 -12.05 12.48 -11.48
CA GLY A 302 -10.93 12.77 -10.59
C GLY A 302 -9.61 12.69 -11.33
N ARG A 303 -8.76 13.70 -11.17
CA ARG A 303 -7.37 13.60 -11.56
C ARG A 303 -6.50 13.62 -10.30
N VAL A 304 -5.75 12.55 -10.12
CA VAL A 304 -4.88 12.34 -8.96
C VAL A 304 -3.44 12.28 -9.45
N ALA A 305 -2.55 13.03 -8.81
CA ALA A 305 -1.15 13.08 -9.20
C ALA A 305 -0.23 12.62 -8.05
N PHE A 306 0.88 11.98 -8.40
CA PHE A 306 1.89 11.48 -7.48
C PHE A 306 3.26 12.07 -7.87
N LEU A 307 3.74 13.05 -7.10
CA LEU A 307 5.03 13.70 -7.29
C LEU A 307 6.04 13.17 -6.27
N GLY A 308 7.19 12.67 -6.72
CA GLY A 308 8.20 12.17 -5.80
C GLY A 308 9.41 11.52 -6.47
N GLY A 309 10.17 10.78 -5.67
CA GLY A 309 11.40 10.10 -6.05
C GLY A 309 11.19 8.66 -6.52
N SER A 310 12.17 7.78 -6.24
CA SER A 310 12.16 6.37 -6.67
C SER A 310 11.05 5.54 -6.02
N ILE A 311 10.69 5.83 -4.77
CA ILE A 311 9.62 5.12 -4.04
C ILE A 311 8.27 5.41 -4.68
N THR A 312 8.10 6.60 -5.29
CA THR A 312 6.91 6.99 -6.04
C THR A 312 6.98 6.53 -7.50
N GLU A 313 8.18 6.45 -8.12
CA GLU A 313 8.34 5.94 -9.48
C GLU A 313 7.99 4.45 -9.59
N MET A 314 8.38 3.65 -8.59
CA MET A 314 8.13 2.20 -8.60
C MET A 314 6.66 1.87 -8.40
N LYS A 315 6.26 0.65 -8.81
CA LYS A 315 4.95 0.10 -8.48
C LYS A 315 4.87 -0.21 -6.98
N GLY A 316 3.72 0.11 -6.38
CA GLY A 316 3.55 -0.20 -4.97
C GLY A 316 2.44 0.57 -4.28
N TRP A 317 2.77 1.54 -3.42
CA TRP A 317 1.80 2.26 -2.61
C TRP A 317 0.79 3.06 -3.46
N LYS A 318 1.25 3.74 -4.51
CA LYS A 318 0.39 4.54 -5.38
C LYS A 318 -0.61 3.67 -6.16
N ASP A 319 -0.18 2.52 -6.72
CA ASP A 319 -1.06 1.58 -7.42
C ASP A 319 -2.19 1.08 -6.48
N ARG A 320 -1.87 0.90 -5.19
CA ARG A 320 -2.86 0.54 -4.17
C ARG A 320 -3.83 1.68 -3.88
N ILE A 321 -3.34 2.92 -3.81
CA ILE A 321 -4.20 4.11 -3.66
C ILE A 321 -5.12 4.27 -4.87
N GLU A 322 -4.61 4.12 -6.08
CA GLU A 322 -5.41 4.14 -7.31
C GLU A 322 -6.55 3.12 -7.26
N GLN A 323 -6.22 1.88 -6.91
CA GLN A 323 -7.20 0.81 -6.77
C GLN A 323 -8.25 1.12 -5.68
N GLN A 324 -7.82 1.61 -4.53
CA GLN A 324 -8.70 1.93 -3.41
C GLN A 324 -9.59 3.13 -3.69
N LEU A 325 -9.09 4.17 -4.38
CA LEU A 325 -9.91 5.28 -4.85
C LEU A 325 -10.98 4.79 -5.84
N GLN A 326 -10.62 3.91 -6.78
CA GLN A 326 -11.58 3.34 -7.72
C GLN A 326 -12.64 2.46 -7.03
N GLN A 327 -12.26 1.72 -5.98
CA GLN A 327 -13.20 0.92 -5.17
C GLN A 327 -14.13 1.81 -4.33
N ARG A 328 -13.59 2.88 -3.73
CA ARG A 328 -14.35 3.84 -2.91
C ARG A 328 -15.34 4.65 -3.75
N PHE A 329 -14.95 5.03 -4.95
CA PHE A 329 -15.75 5.80 -5.89
C PHE A 329 -15.98 5.04 -7.21
N PRO A 330 -16.79 3.98 -7.21
CA PRO A 330 -16.90 3.04 -8.33
C PRO A 330 -17.49 3.66 -9.61
N TYR A 331 -18.14 4.81 -9.50
CA TYR A 331 -18.74 5.52 -10.63
C TYR A 331 -17.88 6.69 -11.13
N THR A 332 -16.69 6.86 -10.59
CA THR A 332 -15.79 7.97 -10.92
C THR A 332 -14.78 7.55 -11.97
N ALA A 333 -14.66 8.33 -13.02
CA ALA A 333 -13.61 8.20 -14.01
C ALA A 333 -12.35 8.89 -13.49
N PHE A 334 -11.36 8.09 -13.08
CA PHE A 334 -10.07 8.60 -12.61
C PHE A 334 -9.05 8.68 -13.74
N GLU A 335 -8.23 9.74 -13.68
CA GLU A 335 -6.98 9.88 -14.41
C GLU A 335 -5.85 10.01 -13.41
N PHE A 336 -4.85 9.12 -13.49
CA PHE A 336 -3.69 9.12 -12.61
C PHE A 336 -2.47 9.68 -13.35
N VAL A 337 -1.79 10.63 -12.70
CA VAL A 337 -0.58 11.28 -13.22
C VAL A 337 0.61 10.81 -12.43
N GLU A 338 1.44 9.98 -13.05
CA GLU A 338 2.65 9.42 -12.43
C GLU A 338 3.84 10.35 -12.70
N ALA A 339 4.24 11.11 -11.71
CA ALA A 339 5.35 12.04 -11.75
C ALA A 339 6.48 11.68 -10.76
N GLY A 340 6.65 10.38 -10.46
CA GLY A 340 7.82 9.86 -9.77
C GLY A 340 9.02 9.79 -10.70
N ILE A 341 10.16 10.34 -10.29
CA ILE A 341 11.47 10.20 -10.96
C ILE A 341 12.53 9.88 -9.93
N ALA A 342 13.16 8.73 -10.09
CA ALA A 342 14.20 8.26 -9.17
C ALA A 342 15.30 9.32 -8.96
N SER A 343 15.77 9.45 -7.73
CA SER A 343 16.83 10.36 -7.30
C SER A 343 16.43 11.86 -7.31
N THR A 344 15.17 12.21 -7.48
CA THR A 344 14.72 13.61 -7.45
C THR A 344 14.00 13.94 -6.13
N GLY A 345 14.40 15.05 -5.49
CA GLY A 345 13.78 15.63 -4.30
C GLY A 345 12.93 16.85 -4.63
N THR A 346 12.74 17.74 -3.63
CA THR A 346 11.89 18.94 -3.75
C THR A 346 12.39 19.94 -4.81
N THR A 347 13.68 20.23 -4.85
CA THR A 347 14.22 21.22 -5.83
C THR A 347 13.94 20.79 -7.28
N PRO A 348 14.29 19.56 -7.72
CA PRO A 348 13.83 19.08 -9.03
C PRO A 348 12.31 19.04 -9.16
N GLY A 349 11.58 18.70 -8.09
CA GLY A 349 10.12 18.69 -8.03
C GLY A 349 9.53 20.01 -8.48
N ALA A 350 9.92 21.10 -7.81
CA ALA A 350 9.41 22.44 -8.03
C ALA A 350 9.57 22.92 -9.49
N PHE A 351 10.74 22.63 -10.10
CA PHE A 351 10.98 23.04 -11.49
C PHE A 351 10.29 22.16 -12.54
N ARG A 352 9.98 20.91 -12.23
CA ARG A 352 9.30 19.99 -13.16
C ARG A 352 7.79 19.89 -12.95
N LEU A 353 7.27 20.46 -11.86
CA LEU A 353 5.84 20.39 -11.49
C LEU A 353 4.94 20.86 -12.63
N GLN A 354 5.24 22.01 -13.25
CA GLN A 354 4.49 22.53 -14.38
C GLN A 354 4.45 21.52 -15.53
N HIS A 355 5.60 20.97 -15.91
CA HIS A 355 5.72 20.07 -17.04
C HIS A 355 5.14 18.67 -16.78
N ASP A 356 5.43 18.08 -15.62
CA ASP A 356 5.12 16.68 -15.33
C ASP A 356 3.72 16.49 -14.75
N VAL A 357 3.16 17.51 -14.10
CA VAL A 357 1.89 17.41 -13.36
C VAL A 357 0.86 18.40 -13.92
N LEU A 358 1.11 19.71 -13.81
CA LEU A 358 0.07 20.72 -14.04
C LEU A 358 -0.33 20.83 -15.52
N SER A 359 0.59 20.62 -16.46
CA SER A 359 0.30 20.58 -17.90
C SER A 359 -0.60 19.40 -18.32
N LYS A 360 -0.77 18.39 -17.48
CA LYS A 360 -1.63 17.24 -17.77
C LYS A 360 -3.12 17.56 -17.54
N GLY A 361 -3.42 18.70 -16.93
CA GLY A 361 -4.75 19.22 -16.67
C GLY A 361 -5.01 19.52 -15.20
N LYS A 362 -6.23 19.96 -14.87
CA LYS A 362 -6.60 20.33 -13.49
C LYS A 362 -6.52 19.12 -12.58
N VAL A 363 -5.57 19.11 -11.64
CA VAL A 363 -5.39 18.06 -10.63
C VAL A 363 -6.31 18.35 -9.45
N ASP A 364 -6.98 17.32 -8.91
CA ASP A 364 -7.91 17.42 -7.80
C ASP A 364 -7.30 16.98 -6.48
N LEU A 365 -6.39 15.97 -6.53
CA LEU A 365 -5.64 15.47 -5.37
C LEU A 365 -4.18 15.25 -5.77
N LEU A 366 -3.25 15.84 -5.03
CA LEU A 366 -1.80 15.71 -5.24
C LEU A 366 -1.14 15.10 -4.02
N PHE A 367 -0.39 14.02 -4.23
CA PHE A 367 0.53 13.46 -3.25
C PHE A 367 1.95 13.94 -3.54
N VAL A 368 2.66 14.42 -2.51
CA VAL A 368 4.04 14.91 -2.63
C VAL A 368 4.92 14.19 -1.62
N GLU A 369 6.07 13.67 -2.08
CA GLU A 369 7.09 13.12 -1.20
C GLU A 369 8.49 13.46 -1.70
N ALA A 370 9.43 13.74 -0.79
CA ALA A 370 10.79 14.09 -1.16
C ALA A 370 11.84 13.91 -0.04
N ALA A 371 11.42 13.61 1.19
CA ALA A 371 12.31 13.65 2.36
C ALA A 371 13.54 12.75 2.22
N VAL A 372 13.40 11.57 1.61
CA VAL A 372 14.51 10.65 1.38
C VAL A 372 15.53 11.27 0.42
N ASN A 373 15.07 11.78 -0.71
CA ASN A 373 15.97 12.34 -1.72
C ASN A 373 16.57 13.67 -1.31
N ASP A 374 15.86 14.54 -0.63
CA ASP A 374 16.43 15.79 -0.10
C ASP A 374 17.55 15.53 0.90
N HIS A 375 17.40 14.48 1.72
CA HIS A 375 18.45 14.09 2.64
C HIS A 375 19.63 13.40 1.93
N THR A 376 19.38 12.43 1.03
CA THR A 376 20.45 11.72 0.32
C THR A 376 21.20 12.59 -0.67
N ASN A 377 20.57 13.64 -1.20
CA ASN A 377 21.16 14.59 -2.13
C ASN A 377 21.82 15.78 -1.40
N TYR A 378 21.84 15.75 -0.06
CA TYR A 378 22.47 16.77 0.80
C TYR A 378 21.92 18.19 0.56
N PHE A 379 20.63 18.32 0.22
CA PHE A 379 20.03 19.64 0.12
C PHE A 379 20.05 20.35 1.46
N THR A 380 20.46 21.62 1.43
CA THR A 380 20.52 22.45 2.63
C THR A 380 19.11 22.71 3.19
N PRO A 381 18.97 23.02 4.48
CA PRO A 381 17.66 23.34 5.06
C PRO A 381 16.89 24.42 4.31
N ILE A 382 17.58 25.42 3.73
CA ILE A 382 16.96 26.49 2.95
C ILE A 382 16.46 25.95 1.59
N GLU A 383 17.22 25.09 0.93
CA GLU A 383 16.80 24.47 -0.33
C GLU A 383 15.60 23.54 -0.13
N GLN A 384 15.57 22.75 0.97
CA GLN A 384 14.45 21.89 1.35
C GLN A 384 13.16 22.70 1.53
N VAL A 385 13.23 23.87 2.21
CA VAL A 385 12.08 24.75 2.39
C VAL A 385 11.67 25.38 1.05
N ARG A 386 12.62 25.95 0.30
CA ARG A 386 12.34 26.62 -1.00
C ARG A 386 11.78 25.66 -2.03
N GLY A 387 12.31 24.43 -2.07
CA GLY A 387 11.81 23.38 -2.98
C GLY A 387 10.40 22.94 -2.62
N MET A 388 10.17 22.54 -1.35
CA MET A 388 8.85 22.11 -0.89
C MET A 388 7.80 23.22 -1.01
N GLU A 389 8.15 24.48 -0.68
CA GLU A 389 7.26 25.62 -0.89
C GLU A 389 7.01 25.86 -2.39
N GLY A 390 8.02 25.60 -3.22
CA GLY A 390 7.89 25.60 -4.66
C GLY A 390 6.81 24.63 -5.12
N ASP A 391 6.89 23.38 -4.73
CA ASP A 391 5.89 22.35 -5.07
C ASP A 391 4.48 22.74 -4.61
N ILE A 392 4.32 23.11 -3.34
CA ILE A 392 3.01 23.36 -2.72
C ILE A 392 2.37 24.66 -3.24
N ARG A 393 3.12 25.78 -3.19
CA ARG A 393 2.59 27.09 -3.58
C ARG A 393 2.28 27.15 -5.07
N HIS A 394 3.14 26.61 -5.93
CA HIS A 394 2.90 26.57 -7.38
C HIS A 394 1.62 25.73 -7.69
N ALA A 395 1.48 24.56 -7.05
CA ALA A 395 0.29 23.73 -7.21
C ALA A 395 -1.00 24.48 -6.83
N LEU A 396 -1.01 25.14 -5.66
CA LEU A 396 -2.16 25.91 -5.17
C LEU A 396 -2.45 27.17 -6.00
N LEU A 397 -1.43 27.85 -6.51
CA LEU A 397 -1.61 28.98 -7.41
C LEU A 397 -2.21 28.55 -8.75
N SER A 398 -1.82 27.38 -9.26
CA SER A 398 -2.39 26.78 -10.47
C SER A 398 -3.84 26.33 -10.28
N ASN A 399 -4.14 25.71 -9.15
CA ASN A 399 -5.48 25.26 -8.79
C ASN A 399 -5.73 25.43 -7.29
N PRO A 400 -6.34 26.55 -6.85
CA PRO A 400 -6.62 26.77 -5.42
C PRO A 400 -7.56 25.75 -4.75
N GLU A 401 -8.24 24.94 -5.56
CA GLU A 401 -9.15 23.88 -5.07
C GLU A 401 -8.45 22.50 -4.93
N MET A 402 -7.17 22.41 -5.32
CA MET A 402 -6.41 21.15 -5.26
C MET A 402 -6.16 20.74 -3.83
N ASP A 403 -6.61 19.55 -3.45
CA ASP A 403 -6.24 18.94 -2.19
C ASP A 403 -4.81 18.38 -2.31
N ILE A 404 -3.99 18.56 -1.28
CA ILE A 404 -2.59 18.12 -1.27
C ILE A 404 -2.32 17.32 0.00
N ILE A 405 -1.56 16.22 -0.11
CA ILE A 405 -1.09 15.42 1.01
C ILE A 405 0.42 15.28 0.92
N LEU A 406 1.11 15.56 2.02
CA LEU A 406 2.55 15.42 2.13
C LEU A 406 2.91 14.08 2.80
N LEU A 407 3.85 13.32 2.22
CA LEU A 407 4.29 12.02 2.71
C LEU A 407 5.78 12.05 3.07
N HIS A 408 6.14 11.48 4.22
CA HIS A 408 7.52 11.34 4.67
C HIS A 408 7.88 9.87 4.79
N PHE A 409 8.49 9.28 3.74
CA PHE A 409 8.91 7.88 3.72
C PHE A 409 10.18 7.65 4.54
N ILE A 410 10.30 6.42 5.07
CA ILE A 410 11.46 5.98 5.85
C ILE A 410 12.58 5.44 4.95
N TYR A 411 13.83 5.58 5.41
CA TYR A 411 14.99 4.89 4.86
C TYR A 411 16.06 4.68 5.95
N ASP A 412 17.09 3.87 5.67
CA ASP A 412 18.05 3.39 6.68
C ASP A 412 18.56 4.45 7.69
N PRO A 413 19.06 5.63 7.26
CA PRO A 413 19.57 6.62 8.19
C PRO A 413 18.53 7.23 9.15
N PHE A 414 17.23 7.11 8.86
CA PHE A 414 16.18 7.64 9.75
C PHE A 414 15.82 6.65 10.88
N ILE A 415 16.10 5.35 10.71
CA ILE A 415 15.74 4.32 11.69
C ILE A 415 16.32 4.60 13.08
N PRO A 416 17.65 4.86 13.24
CA PRO A 416 18.20 5.15 14.55
C PRO A 416 17.67 6.46 15.15
N MET A 417 17.22 7.42 14.34
CA MET A 417 16.63 8.66 14.83
C MET A 417 15.28 8.41 15.50
N VAL A 418 14.44 7.54 14.91
CA VAL A 418 13.17 7.12 15.53
C VAL A 418 13.43 6.44 16.88
N ALA A 419 14.42 5.54 16.94
CA ALA A 419 14.81 4.87 18.18
C ALA A 419 15.24 5.85 19.28
N GLN A 420 15.81 6.99 18.91
CA GLN A 420 16.21 8.07 19.80
C GLN A 420 15.09 9.11 20.03
N ARG A 421 13.90 8.91 19.51
CA ARG A 421 12.76 9.85 19.51
C ARG A 421 13.12 11.21 18.90
N GLN A 422 13.95 11.19 17.86
CA GLN A 422 14.36 12.35 17.09
C GLN A 422 13.66 12.34 15.73
N GLN A 423 13.29 13.51 15.24
CA GLN A 423 12.83 13.68 13.86
C GLN A 423 13.97 14.14 12.97
N PRO A 424 14.09 13.61 11.74
CA PRO A 424 15.02 14.14 10.75
C PRO A 424 14.75 15.62 10.43
N ASP A 425 15.81 16.44 10.36
CA ASP A 425 15.69 17.87 10.08
C ASP A 425 14.95 18.15 8.76
N VAL A 426 15.13 17.30 7.75
CA VAL A 426 14.44 17.42 6.46
C VAL A 426 12.92 17.35 6.65
N ILE A 427 12.41 16.47 7.51
CA ILE A 427 10.98 16.39 7.81
C ILE A 427 10.52 17.66 8.52
N LEU A 428 11.29 18.16 9.49
CA LEU A 428 10.96 19.42 10.18
C LEU A 428 10.87 20.60 9.21
N ASN A 429 11.76 20.67 8.22
CA ASN A 429 11.74 21.70 7.19
C ASN A 429 10.51 21.59 6.27
N HIS A 430 10.14 20.39 5.84
CA HIS A 430 8.93 20.16 5.04
C HIS A 430 7.66 20.46 5.86
N GLU A 431 7.62 20.06 7.13
CA GLU A 431 6.50 20.35 8.03
C GLU A 431 6.30 21.87 8.28
N ARG A 432 7.36 22.69 8.22
CA ARG A 432 7.22 24.14 8.25
C ARG A 432 6.40 24.65 7.10
N VAL A 433 6.61 24.10 5.90
CA VAL A 433 5.81 24.44 4.70
C VAL A 433 4.38 23.90 4.86
N ALA A 434 4.20 22.65 5.27
CA ALA A 434 2.90 22.05 5.52
C ALA A 434 2.07 22.87 6.51
N ASN A 435 2.68 23.36 7.60
CA ASN A 435 2.03 24.23 8.58
C ASN A 435 1.63 25.58 7.98
N HIS A 436 2.49 26.20 7.17
CA HIS A 436 2.21 27.51 6.57
C HIS A 436 1.03 27.48 5.58
N TYR A 437 0.92 26.39 4.81
CA TYR A 437 -0.15 26.20 3.81
C TYR A 437 -1.32 25.35 4.28
N LEU A 438 -1.32 24.92 5.54
CA LEU A 438 -2.33 24.04 6.15
C LEU A 438 -2.49 22.71 5.38
N ILE A 439 -1.40 22.10 4.94
CA ILE A 439 -1.38 20.84 4.22
C ILE A 439 -1.31 19.67 5.21
N PRO A 440 -2.21 18.68 5.12
CA PRO A 440 -2.10 17.46 5.92
C PRO A 440 -0.86 16.65 5.52
N SER A 441 -0.27 15.98 6.49
CA SER A 441 0.95 15.21 6.29
C SER A 441 0.93 13.88 7.04
N ILE A 442 1.68 12.91 6.54
CA ILE A 442 1.84 11.59 7.16
C ILE A 442 3.33 11.33 7.41
N ASN A 443 3.68 11.11 8.68
CA ASN A 443 5.04 10.76 9.08
C ASN A 443 5.23 9.24 9.09
N LEU A 444 5.41 8.66 7.91
CA LEU A 444 5.67 7.22 7.74
C LEU A 444 7.04 6.79 8.27
N VAL A 445 7.96 7.74 8.50
CA VAL A 445 9.22 7.47 9.20
C VAL A 445 8.94 7.02 10.63
N GLN A 446 8.12 7.78 11.33
CA GLN A 446 7.78 7.48 12.73
C GLN A 446 6.96 6.19 12.81
N GLU A 447 5.92 6.05 11.98
CA GLU A 447 5.06 4.89 11.99
C GLU A 447 5.81 3.58 11.74
N ILE A 448 6.55 3.50 10.65
CA ILE A 448 7.29 2.28 10.30
C ILE A 448 8.41 2.01 11.32
N GLY A 449 9.10 3.06 11.77
CA GLY A 449 10.15 2.93 12.77
C GLY A 449 9.65 2.40 14.12
N GLU A 450 8.51 2.86 14.61
CA GLU A 450 7.90 2.36 15.85
C GLU A 450 7.39 0.92 15.70
N ARG A 451 6.76 0.57 14.58
CA ARG A 451 6.34 -0.81 14.30
C ARG A 451 7.51 -1.80 14.31
N MET A 452 8.67 -1.39 13.76
CA MET A 452 9.90 -2.20 13.85
C MET A 452 10.40 -2.32 15.28
N GLN A 453 10.33 -1.24 16.10
CA GLN A 453 10.70 -1.29 17.53
C GLN A 453 9.78 -2.19 18.34
N ASP A 454 8.49 -2.21 18.01
CA ASP A 454 7.49 -3.08 18.63
C ASP A 454 7.59 -4.54 18.13
N GLY A 455 8.51 -4.81 17.18
CA GLY A 455 8.79 -6.16 16.69
C GLY A 455 7.76 -6.70 15.70
N GLU A 456 6.91 -5.84 15.09
CA GLU A 456 5.93 -6.30 14.12
C GLU A 456 6.60 -6.87 12.86
N PHE A 457 7.71 -6.28 12.43
CA PHE A 457 8.54 -6.74 11.31
C PHE A 457 9.94 -6.13 11.37
N THR A 458 10.87 -6.71 10.61
CA THR A 458 12.24 -6.18 10.44
C THR A 458 12.33 -5.27 9.22
N TRP A 459 13.40 -4.46 9.16
CA TRP A 459 13.71 -3.63 7.99
C TRP A 459 13.88 -4.45 6.71
N GLU A 460 14.44 -5.65 6.82
CA GLU A 460 14.60 -6.58 5.70
C GLU A 460 13.24 -7.13 5.21
N GLN A 461 12.34 -7.51 6.13
CA GLN A 461 10.98 -7.93 5.81
C GLN A 461 10.17 -6.81 5.18
N PHE A 462 10.39 -5.56 5.61
CA PHE A 462 9.79 -4.38 5.01
C PHE A 462 10.26 -4.14 3.57
N GLY A 463 11.50 -4.53 3.26
CA GLY A 463 12.12 -4.44 1.93
C GLY A 463 13.13 -3.31 1.77
N GLY A 464 13.52 -2.67 2.86
CA GLY A 464 14.50 -1.58 2.84
C GLY A 464 13.90 -0.26 2.35
N THR A 465 14.76 0.63 1.88
CA THR A 465 14.39 1.95 1.34
C THR A 465 13.40 1.86 0.18
N HIS A 466 13.48 0.80 -0.61
CA HIS A 466 12.55 0.49 -1.69
C HIS A 466 11.66 -0.68 -1.25
N PRO A 467 10.49 -0.42 -0.63
CA PRO A 467 9.72 -1.44 0.05
C PRO A 467 9.31 -2.60 -0.86
N LEU A 468 9.22 -3.79 -0.26
CA LEU A 468 8.53 -4.92 -0.87
C LEU A 468 7.00 -4.68 -0.89
N PRO A 469 6.20 -5.48 -1.60
CA PRO A 469 4.75 -5.34 -1.62
C PRO A 469 4.11 -5.24 -0.22
N PHE A 470 4.69 -5.91 0.76
CA PHE A 470 4.33 -5.82 2.18
C PHE A 470 4.49 -4.39 2.73
N GLY A 471 5.68 -3.77 2.59
CA GLY A 471 5.93 -2.41 3.07
C GLY A 471 5.06 -1.35 2.37
N HIS A 472 4.83 -1.51 1.06
CA HIS A 472 3.90 -0.65 0.33
C HIS A 472 2.46 -0.77 0.83
N ALA A 473 2.04 -1.91 1.37
CA ALA A 473 0.72 -2.07 1.97
C ALA A 473 0.56 -1.19 3.21
N TYR A 474 1.59 -1.10 4.06
CA TYR A 474 1.58 -0.19 5.22
C TYR A 474 1.48 1.28 4.81
N TYR A 475 2.26 1.69 3.81
CA TYR A 475 2.16 3.06 3.28
C TYR A 475 0.75 3.39 2.77
N ALA A 476 0.17 2.49 1.97
CA ALA A 476 -1.18 2.70 1.44
C ALA A 476 -2.24 2.69 2.56
N ALA A 477 -2.10 1.84 3.57
CA ALA A 477 -3.00 1.77 4.71
C ALA A 477 -3.00 3.08 5.51
N ALA A 478 -1.82 3.64 5.83
CA ALA A 478 -1.70 4.93 6.52
C ALA A 478 -2.34 6.07 5.73
N ILE A 479 -2.13 6.09 4.41
CA ILE A 479 -2.74 7.10 3.53
C ILE A 479 -4.26 6.99 3.54
N ASN A 480 -4.81 5.77 3.41
CA ASN A 480 -6.26 5.58 3.43
C ASN A 480 -6.87 5.97 4.78
N HIS A 481 -6.16 5.72 5.86
CA HIS A 481 -6.65 6.11 7.18
C HIS A 481 -6.75 7.65 7.33
N LEU A 482 -5.75 8.40 6.85
CA LEU A 482 -5.86 9.86 6.78
C LEU A 482 -7.04 10.30 5.90
N LEU A 483 -7.22 9.68 4.72
CA LEU A 483 -8.33 9.98 3.82
C LEU A 483 -9.68 9.69 4.50
N ASP A 484 -9.81 8.56 5.21
CA ASP A 484 -11.02 8.20 5.96
C ASP A 484 -11.33 9.25 7.03
N ASP A 485 -10.34 9.65 7.81
CA ASP A 485 -10.48 10.63 8.87
C ASP A 485 -10.88 12.01 8.35
N MET A 486 -10.27 12.47 7.26
CA MET A 486 -10.56 13.80 6.72
C MET A 486 -11.85 13.83 5.88
N TRP A 487 -12.24 12.70 5.27
CA TRP A 487 -13.44 12.63 4.43
C TRP A 487 -14.71 12.29 5.20
N LYS A 488 -14.64 11.69 6.41
CA LYS A 488 -15.83 11.44 7.25
C LYS A 488 -16.56 12.70 7.67
N GLU A 489 -15.87 13.84 7.69
CA GLU A 489 -16.43 15.13 8.05
C GLU A 489 -17.17 15.82 6.89
N VAL A 490 -17.12 15.25 5.67
CA VAL A 490 -17.80 15.81 4.49
C VAL A 490 -19.28 15.48 4.53
N THR A 491 -20.12 16.53 4.50
CA THR A 491 -21.57 16.43 4.54
C THR A 491 -22.21 16.82 3.20
N PRO A 492 -23.48 16.53 2.96
CA PRO A 492 -24.20 16.98 1.74
C PRO A 492 -24.22 18.51 1.56
N GLU A 493 -24.05 19.28 2.65
CA GLU A 493 -23.96 20.73 2.63
C GLU A 493 -22.57 21.25 2.34
N SER A 494 -21.55 20.40 2.40
CA SER A 494 -20.16 20.75 2.05
C SER A 494 -20.08 21.25 0.61
N ARG A 495 -19.17 22.21 0.36
CA ARG A 495 -18.97 22.83 -0.97
C ARG A 495 -17.49 22.90 -1.26
N ILE A 496 -17.13 22.77 -2.52
CA ILE A 496 -15.78 23.04 -3.02
C ILE A 496 -15.41 24.48 -2.69
N ARG A 497 -14.25 24.67 -2.10
CA ARG A 497 -13.72 25.98 -1.69
C ARG A 497 -12.23 26.06 -1.98
N PRO A 498 -11.73 27.22 -2.41
CA PRO A 498 -10.30 27.42 -2.54
C PRO A 498 -9.62 27.30 -1.18
N HIS A 499 -8.45 26.64 -1.17
CA HIS A 499 -7.58 26.61 0.00
C HIS A 499 -7.01 27.99 0.29
N HIS A 500 -6.64 28.20 1.54
CA HIS A 500 -5.95 29.43 1.95
C HIS A 500 -4.51 29.42 1.40
N ILE A 501 -4.19 30.40 0.59
CA ILE A 501 -2.82 30.64 0.12
C ILE A 501 -2.31 31.87 0.86
N PRO A 502 -1.28 31.73 1.73
CA PRO A 502 -0.71 32.87 2.42
C PRO A 502 -0.24 33.95 1.45
N ALA A 503 -0.50 35.22 1.79
CA ALA A 503 -0.11 36.35 0.95
C ALA A 503 1.40 36.40 0.69
N MET A 504 2.18 36.06 1.73
CA MET A 504 3.65 35.98 1.63
C MET A 504 4.11 34.54 1.69
N PRO A 505 5.05 34.11 0.84
CA PRO A 505 5.71 32.83 0.99
C PRO A 505 6.58 32.82 2.27
N LEU A 506 7.01 31.64 2.70
CA LEU A 506 8.00 31.48 3.78
C LEU A 506 9.35 32.07 3.38
N ASP A 507 9.72 31.91 2.12
CA ASP A 507 10.92 32.51 1.54
C ASP A 507 10.57 33.14 0.18
N THR A 508 10.90 34.41 -0.02
CA THR A 508 10.63 35.16 -1.27
C THR A 508 11.38 34.62 -2.48
N PHE A 509 12.36 33.74 -2.25
CA PHE A 509 13.16 33.06 -3.26
C PHE A 509 12.77 31.60 -3.43
N SER A 510 11.66 31.14 -2.81
CA SER A 510 11.11 29.80 -3.06
C SER A 510 10.71 29.60 -4.51
N TYR A 511 10.81 28.36 -5.00
CA TYR A 511 10.74 28.04 -6.43
C TYR A 511 9.28 27.82 -6.92
N TYR A 512 8.34 28.70 -6.53
CA TYR A 512 6.91 28.55 -6.86
C TYR A 512 6.51 29.07 -8.25
N ASP A 513 7.43 29.72 -8.97
CA ASP A 513 7.31 30.04 -10.39
C ASP A 513 8.25 29.17 -11.24
N GLY A 514 8.72 28.06 -10.65
CA GLY A 514 9.71 27.18 -11.26
C GLY A 514 9.23 26.56 -12.56
N ASP A 515 10.02 26.69 -13.63
CA ASP A 515 9.73 26.15 -14.96
C ASP A 515 11.00 25.81 -15.74
N PHE A 516 10.81 25.17 -16.90
CA PHE A 516 11.85 24.82 -17.85
C PHE A 516 11.96 25.85 -18.99
N LEU A 517 13.17 26.27 -19.29
CA LEU A 517 13.41 27.01 -20.52
C LEU A 517 13.69 26.06 -21.69
N PRO A 518 13.18 26.39 -22.91
CA PRO A 518 13.50 25.65 -24.11
C PRO A 518 15.00 25.61 -24.39
N LEU A 519 15.54 24.45 -24.72
CA LEU A 519 16.97 24.28 -25.04
C LEU A 519 17.43 25.17 -26.22
N GLU A 520 16.53 25.53 -27.11
CA GLU A 520 16.75 26.36 -28.29
C GLU A 520 17.09 27.80 -27.93
N GLN A 521 16.77 28.28 -26.74
CA GLN A 521 17.11 29.64 -26.29
C GLN A 521 18.62 29.77 -26.02
N ALA A 522 19.32 28.66 -25.77
CA ALA A 522 20.74 28.64 -25.52
C ALA A 522 21.51 28.90 -26.88
N ARG A 523 22.38 29.88 -26.87
CA ARG A 523 23.31 30.10 -28.00
C ARG A 523 24.56 29.26 -27.80
N LEU A 524 24.67 28.22 -28.62
CA LEU A 524 25.75 27.21 -28.50
C LEU A 524 27.02 27.72 -29.19
N GLY A 525 28.12 27.74 -28.46
CA GLY A 525 29.45 27.95 -29.01
C GLY A 525 30.13 26.65 -29.44
N LYS A 526 31.39 26.77 -29.88
CA LYS A 526 32.16 25.58 -30.28
C LYS A 526 32.28 24.56 -29.14
N GLY A 527 32.06 23.30 -29.45
CA GLY A 527 32.16 22.20 -28.49
C GLY A 527 30.82 21.76 -27.89
N TRP A 528 29.73 22.53 -28.08
CA TRP A 528 28.38 22.17 -27.76
C TRP A 528 27.66 21.60 -28.97
N ARG A 529 26.78 20.64 -28.75
CA ARG A 529 25.84 20.13 -29.74
C ARG A 529 24.49 19.82 -29.10
N ARG A 530 23.43 19.89 -29.89
CA ARG A 530 22.13 19.31 -29.53
C ARG A 530 22.12 17.85 -29.97
N VAL A 531 21.63 16.98 -29.09
CA VAL A 531 21.40 15.56 -29.35
C VAL A 531 19.92 15.32 -29.15
N ASP A 532 19.18 14.97 -30.20
CA ASP A 532 17.71 14.86 -30.13
C ASP A 532 17.24 13.61 -29.37
N SER A 533 18.07 12.57 -29.35
CA SER A 533 17.85 11.35 -28.58
C SER A 533 19.17 10.94 -27.93
N TRP A 534 19.43 11.44 -26.74
CA TRP A 534 20.67 11.17 -26.03
C TRP A 534 20.65 9.77 -25.44
N HIS A 535 21.59 8.92 -25.85
CA HIS A 535 21.77 7.56 -25.38
C HIS A 535 23.25 7.23 -25.31
N PRO A 536 23.88 7.14 -24.12
CA PRO A 536 25.29 6.74 -24.01
C PRO A 536 25.43 5.23 -24.15
N ASP A 537 26.42 4.80 -24.96
CA ASP A 537 26.73 3.37 -25.23
C ASP A 537 27.64 2.73 -24.16
N ASP A 538 27.44 3.11 -22.90
CA ASP A 538 28.21 2.56 -21.79
C ASP A 538 27.31 1.73 -20.82
N PRO A 539 27.92 0.88 -19.96
CA PRO A 539 27.16 -0.03 -19.09
C PRO A 539 26.60 0.63 -17.84
N TYR A 540 26.82 1.94 -17.64
CA TYR A 540 26.37 2.63 -16.44
C TYR A 540 24.85 2.78 -16.42
N GLU A 541 24.28 2.79 -15.23
CA GLU A 541 22.85 2.93 -15.05
C GLU A 541 22.35 4.30 -15.53
N LYS A 542 21.16 4.34 -16.14
CA LYS A 542 20.48 5.54 -16.61
C LYS A 542 19.10 5.60 -15.98
N ARG A 543 18.64 6.80 -15.66
CA ARG A 543 17.30 6.99 -15.12
C ARG A 543 16.27 7.22 -16.24
N ARG A 544 15.07 6.69 -16.02
CA ARG A 544 13.91 6.90 -16.91
C ARG A 544 13.68 8.41 -17.10
N GLY A 545 13.33 8.85 -18.33
CA GLY A 545 13.14 10.25 -18.67
C GLY A 545 14.42 11.06 -18.91
N PHE A 546 15.61 10.45 -18.75
CA PHE A 546 16.93 11.06 -19.00
C PHE A 546 17.76 10.31 -20.05
N VAL A 547 17.15 9.40 -20.76
CA VAL A 547 17.71 8.66 -21.90
C VAL A 547 16.69 8.68 -23.03
N ASP A 548 17.16 8.64 -24.27
CA ASP A 548 16.35 8.77 -25.50
C ASP A 548 15.55 10.07 -25.56
N VAL A 549 16.08 11.13 -24.99
CA VAL A 549 15.46 12.47 -24.90
C VAL A 549 16.41 13.53 -25.44
N PRO A 550 15.88 14.71 -25.85
CA PRO A 550 16.72 15.82 -26.29
C PRO A 550 17.60 16.35 -25.16
N MET A 551 18.89 16.58 -25.47
CA MET A 551 19.87 17.18 -24.55
C MET A 551 20.83 18.12 -25.28
N LEU A 552 21.37 19.09 -24.55
CA LEU A 552 22.60 19.79 -24.95
C LEU A 552 23.79 19.05 -24.37
N GLU A 553 24.74 18.69 -25.22
CA GLU A 553 25.93 17.93 -24.82
C GLU A 553 27.20 18.70 -25.13
N ALA A 554 28.14 18.72 -24.17
CA ALA A 554 29.52 19.11 -24.37
C ALA A 554 30.44 18.03 -23.77
N LYS A 555 31.58 17.73 -24.46
CA LYS A 555 32.53 16.67 -24.05
C LYS A 555 33.96 17.18 -23.88
N GLN A 556 34.17 18.48 -23.92
CA GLN A 556 35.55 19.03 -23.89
C GLN A 556 35.63 20.33 -23.13
N ALA A 557 36.75 20.50 -22.43
CA ALA A 557 37.05 21.76 -21.76
C ALA A 557 37.07 22.96 -22.73
N GLY A 558 36.59 24.10 -22.25
CA GLY A 558 36.50 25.35 -23.03
C GLY A 558 35.22 25.47 -23.89
N ALA A 559 34.39 24.43 -23.98
CA ALA A 559 33.09 24.54 -24.64
C ALA A 559 32.22 25.60 -23.91
N LYS A 560 31.65 26.56 -24.65
CA LYS A 560 30.96 27.71 -24.08
C LYS A 560 29.56 27.83 -24.67
N LEU A 561 28.55 28.18 -23.85
CA LEU A 561 27.23 28.59 -24.28
C LEU A 561 26.81 29.91 -23.57
N THR A 562 25.77 30.54 -24.07
CA THR A 562 25.14 31.70 -23.44
C THR A 562 23.63 31.52 -23.47
N LEU A 563 22.95 32.01 -22.42
CA LEU A 563 21.50 31.96 -22.29
C LEU A 563 21.02 33.28 -21.70
N GLU A 564 19.97 33.84 -22.24
CA GLU A 564 19.24 34.97 -21.67
C GLU A 564 17.97 34.44 -21.00
N PHE A 565 17.67 34.93 -19.80
CA PHE A 565 16.53 34.47 -19.00
C PHE A 565 15.95 35.61 -18.16
N GLU A 566 14.71 35.45 -17.69
CA GLU A 566 14.08 36.30 -16.68
C GLU A 566 13.84 35.48 -15.41
N GLY A 567 13.91 36.12 -14.23
CA GLY A 567 13.59 35.49 -12.95
C GLY A 567 14.68 35.63 -11.88
N LYS A 568 14.42 35.07 -10.71
CA LYS A 568 15.23 35.17 -9.50
C LYS A 568 16.25 34.02 -9.37
N ALA A 569 16.09 32.95 -10.12
CA ALA A 569 16.94 31.77 -10.07
C ALA A 569 17.22 31.23 -11.47
N ILE A 570 18.39 30.63 -11.64
CA ILE A 570 18.81 29.89 -12.83
C ILE A 570 19.58 28.65 -12.42
N GLY A 571 19.31 27.54 -13.08
CA GLY A 571 20.02 26.29 -12.87
C GLY A 571 20.02 25.38 -14.09
N LEU A 572 20.66 24.23 -13.91
CA LEU A 572 20.83 23.21 -14.92
C LEU A 572 20.18 21.90 -14.42
N PHE A 573 19.21 21.37 -15.14
CA PHE A 573 18.76 20.01 -14.92
C PHE A 573 19.57 19.07 -15.83
N CYS A 574 20.47 18.36 -15.23
CA CYS A 574 21.50 17.58 -15.89
C CYS A 574 21.40 16.10 -15.54
N THR A 575 22.17 15.29 -16.27
CA THR A 575 22.39 13.89 -15.91
C THR A 575 23.91 13.62 -15.83
N PRO A 576 24.60 14.14 -14.75
CA PRO A 576 26.02 13.91 -14.58
C PRO A 576 26.30 12.42 -14.36
N GLY A 577 27.26 11.90 -15.12
CA GLY A 577 27.74 10.52 -15.07
C GLY A 577 29.25 10.46 -14.84
N PRO A 578 29.90 9.31 -15.15
CA PRO A 578 31.31 9.06 -14.84
C PRO A 578 32.31 10.07 -15.41
N SER A 579 31.92 10.80 -16.46
CA SER A 579 32.74 11.86 -17.10
C SER A 579 32.30 13.27 -16.75
N ALA A 580 31.48 13.44 -15.69
CA ALA A 580 30.93 14.76 -15.32
C ALA A 580 32.04 15.79 -15.08
N CYS A 581 31.77 17.05 -15.50
CA CYS A 581 32.74 18.11 -15.53
C CYS A 581 32.61 19.08 -14.34
N VAL A 582 33.62 19.95 -14.20
CA VAL A 582 33.45 21.24 -13.50
C VAL A 582 32.97 22.26 -14.51
N VAL A 583 31.94 23.03 -14.18
CA VAL A 583 31.50 24.17 -14.97
C VAL A 583 31.97 25.48 -14.35
N GLU A 584 32.21 26.48 -15.21
CA GLU A 584 32.42 27.86 -14.83
C GLU A 584 31.28 28.69 -15.40
N TYR A 585 30.66 29.51 -14.56
CA TYR A 585 29.52 30.32 -14.98
C TYR A 585 29.65 31.79 -14.50
N SER A 586 29.06 32.69 -15.25
CA SER A 586 28.97 34.11 -14.94
C SER A 586 27.55 34.60 -15.26
N ILE A 587 26.95 35.33 -14.35
CA ILE A 587 25.68 36.03 -14.56
C ILE A 587 25.99 37.53 -14.72
N ASP A 588 25.46 38.14 -15.77
CA ASP A 588 25.55 39.59 -16.08
C ASP A 588 27.00 40.14 -16.12
N GLY A 589 27.93 39.29 -16.53
CA GLY A 589 29.34 39.65 -16.62
C GLY A 589 30.09 39.75 -15.30
N LYS A 590 29.48 39.27 -14.19
CA LYS A 590 30.14 39.10 -12.89
C LYS A 590 31.30 38.11 -12.99
N PRO A 591 32.24 38.09 -12.05
CA PRO A 591 33.32 37.10 -12.00
C PRO A 591 32.79 35.67 -12.12
N PHE A 592 33.53 34.81 -12.85
CA PHE A 592 33.17 33.43 -12.98
C PHE A 592 33.24 32.70 -11.65
N LYS A 593 32.19 31.95 -11.34
CA LYS A 593 32.12 30.96 -10.26
C LYS A 593 32.35 29.57 -10.84
N LYS A 594 32.76 28.62 -10.00
CA LYS A 594 32.93 27.19 -10.37
C LYS A 594 31.90 26.36 -9.63
N LEU A 595 31.41 25.34 -10.31
CA LEU A 595 30.56 24.31 -9.78
C LEU A 595 31.05 22.93 -10.28
N ASP A 596 31.32 22.01 -9.38
CA ASP A 596 31.60 20.63 -9.70
C ASP A 596 30.28 19.89 -9.92
N THR A 597 30.09 19.29 -11.09
CA THR A 597 28.88 18.51 -11.37
C THR A 597 29.04 17.02 -11.09
N PHE A 598 30.22 16.58 -10.62
CA PHE A 598 30.43 15.20 -10.23
C PHE A 598 29.89 14.95 -8.82
N THR A 599 28.92 14.03 -8.69
CA THR A 599 28.38 13.57 -7.43
C THR A 599 29.00 12.22 -7.03
N GLU A 600 28.83 11.76 -5.80
CA GLU A 600 29.25 10.42 -5.39
C GLU A 600 28.61 9.31 -6.23
N TRP A 601 27.39 9.52 -6.71
CA TRP A 601 26.66 8.60 -7.58
C TRP A 601 27.17 8.57 -9.01
N SER A 602 27.80 9.66 -9.47
CA SER A 602 28.26 9.82 -10.86
C SER A 602 29.27 8.77 -11.30
N ALA A 603 29.96 8.13 -10.34
CA ALA A 603 30.96 7.10 -10.64
C ALA A 603 30.37 5.85 -11.37
N TYR A 604 29.10 5.57 -11.20
CA TYR A 604 28.44 4.35 -11.69
C TYR A 604 27.03 4.55 -12.26
N LEU A 605 26.51 5.79 -12.26
CA LEU A 605 25.14 6.12 -12.63
C LEU A 605 25.09 7.50 -13.30
N TYR A 606 24.24 7.66 -14.32
CA TYR A 606 23.81 8.96 -14.83
C TYR A 606 22.62 9.41 -14.02
N ILE A 607 22.87 10.31 -13.04
CA ILE A 607 21.85 10.71 -12.05
C ILE A 607 21.14 12.02 -12.46
N PRO A 608 19.79 12.10 -12.46
CA PRO A 608 19.08 13.35 -12.61
C PRO A 608 19.43 14.31 -11.46
N TRP A 609 19.92 15.51 -11.80
CA TRP A 609 20.35 16.48 -10.80
C TRP A 609 20.07 17.92 -11.26
N VAL A 610 19.48 18.72 -10.37
CA VAL A 610 19.33 20.15 -10.57
C VAL A 610 20.47 20.87 -9.87
N TYR A 611 21.33 21.55 -10.62
CA TYR A 611 22.35 22.43 -10.10
C TYR A 611 21.86 23.88 -10.18
N LEU A 612 21.55 24.47 -9.06
CA LEU A 612 21.22 25.90 -8.97
C LEU A 612 22.51 26.71 -9.06
N LEU A 613 22.61 27.56 -10.07
CA LEU A 613 23.76 28.42 -10.29
C LEU A 613 23.64 29.70 -9.47
N GLU A 614 22.47 30.33 -9.49
CA GLU A 614 22.12 31.49 -8.67
C GLU A 614 20.65 31.38 -8.26
N THR A 615 20.31 31.81 -7.03
CA THR A 615 18.97 31.63 -6.44
C THR A 615 18.36 32.90 -5.86
N GLU A 616 19.09 33.98 -5.80
CA GLU A 616 18.65 35.24 -5.15
C GLU A 616 18.96 36.44 -6.04
N LEU A 617 18.64 36.30 -7.32
CA LEU A 617 18.75 37.37 -8.30
C LEU A 617 17.57 38.37 -8.17
N PRO A 618 17.73 39.61 -8.59
CA PRO A 618 16.59 40.49 -8.86
C PRO A 618 15.66 39.85 -9.88
N ASP A 619 14.37 40.05 -9.75
CA ASP A 619 13.38 39.54 -10.69
C ASP A 619 13.37 40.42 -12.00
N THR A 620 14.34 40.16 -12.84
CA THR A 620 14.60 40.94 -14.08
C THR A 620 15.22 40.03 -15.14
N HIS A 621 15.55 40.64 -16.29
CA HIS A 621 16.31 39.99 -17.36
C HIS A 621 17.79 39.82 -16.96
N HIS A 622 18.33 38.61 -17.20
CA HIS A 622 19.71 38.24 -16.92
C HIS A 622 20.36 37.51 -18.07
N LYS A 623 21.69 37.45 -18.06
CA LYS A 623 22.51 36.72 -19.02
C LYS A 623 23.45 35.77 -18.35
N LEU A 624 23.24 34.48 -18.61
CA LEU A 624 24.17 33.37 -18.21
C LEU A 624 25.26 33.20 -19.30
N VAL A 625 26.49 33.08 -18.85
CA VAL A 625 27.59 32.54 -19.63
C VAL A 625 28.09 31.29 -18.92
N LEU A 626 28.01 30.14 -19.57
CA LEU A 626 28.45 28.84 -19.05
C LEU A 626 29.58 28.32 -19.92
N ARG A 627 30.64 27.79 -19.28
CA ARG A 627 31.74 27.13 -19.98
C ARG A 627 32.23 25.89 -19.20
N ILE A 628 32.65 24.87 -19.91
CA ILE A 628 33.30 23.69 -19.32
C ILE A 628 34.70 24.09 -18.85
N SER A 629 35.00 23.86 -17.58
CA SER A 629 36.32 24.17 -16.99
C SER A 629 37.41 23.25 -17.54
N LYS A 630 38.66 23.69 -17.46
CA LYS A 630 39.84 22.84 -17.63
C LYS A 630 40.10 21.97 -16.40
N ASP A 631 39.63 22.41 -15.25
CA ASP A 631 39.67 21.61 -14.02
C ASP A 631 38.59 20.54 -14.06
N LYS A 632 38.80 19.46 -13.34
CA LYS A 632 37.83 18.39 -13.18
C LYS A 632 37.93 17.78 -11.79
N ASN A 633 36.88 17.10 -11.36
CA ASN A 633 36.92 16.24 -10.18
C ASN A 633 37.97 15.12 -10.38
N GLU A 634 38.72 14.77 -9.35
CA GLU A 634 39.76 13.72 -9.43
C GLU A 634 39.15 12.34 -9.79
N ALA A 635 37.93 12.07 -9.33
CA ALA A 635 37.20 10.84 -9.62
C ALA A 635 36.56 10.83 -11.03
N SER A 636 36.43 11.99 -11.69
CA SER A 636 35.83 12.09 -13.01
C SER A 636 36.75 11.56 -14.11
N LYS A 637 36.15 10.85 -15.06
CA LYS A 637 36.87 10.29 -16.25
C LYS A 637 37.02 11.28 -17.41
N GLY A 638 36.30 12.47 -17.32
CA GLY A 638 36.27 13.37 -18.46
C GLY A 638 35.82 14.81 -18.14
N HIS A 639 35.29 15.49 -19.13
CA HIS A 639 34.78 16.86 -19.08
C HIS A 639 33.41 16.94 -19.78
N GLU A 640 32.50 16.05 -19.41
CA GLU A 640 31.21 15.95 -20.09
C GLU A 640 30.09 16.63 -19.29
N LEU A 641 29.18 17.26 -20.00
CA LEU A 641 27.94 17.80 -19.43
C LEU A 641 26.78 17.52 -20.39
N GLN A 642 25.72 16.97 -19.84
CA GLN A 642 24.46 16.69 -20.53
C GLN A 642 23.35 17.50 -19.82
N ILE A 643 22.86 18.56 -20.47
CA ILE A 643 21.78 19.41 -19.96
C ILE A 643 20.46 18.95 -20.58
N ARG A 644 19.54 18.48 -19.75
CA ARG A 644 18.18 18.10 -20.13
C ARG A 644 17.29 19.31 -20.25
N ASN A 645 17.39 20.24 -19.29
CA ASN A 645 16.65 21.51 -19.25
C ASN A 645 17.48 22.58 -18.55
N PHE A 646 17.24 23.84 -18.87
CA PHE A 646 17.54 24.95 -17.98
C PHE A 646 16.33 25.15 -17.06
N VAL A 647 16.55 25.44 -15.80
CA VAL A 647 15.51 25.71 -14.80
C VAL A 647 15.57 27.16 -14.37
N VAL A 648 14.41 27.81 -14.28
CA VAL A 648 14.25 29.21 -13.87
C VAL A 648 13.13 29.36 -12.85
N ASN A 649 13.16 30.41 -12.03
CA ASN A 649 12.10 30.74 -11.08
C ASN A 649 11.95 32.25 -10.94
#